data_e1b6c4439e91afa1527d94b620843158
#
_entry.id   e1b6c4439e91afa1527d94b620843158
#
_cell.length_a   1.000
_cell.length_b   1.000
_cell.length_c   1.000
_cell.angle_alpha   90.00
_cell.angle_beta   90.00
_cell.angle_gamma   90.00
#
_symmetry.space_group_name_H-M   'P 1'
#
loop_
_entity.id
_entity.type
_entity.pdbx_description
1 polymer ?
#
loop_
_entity_poly.entity_id
_entity_poly.type
_entity_poly.pdbx_seq_one_letter_code
_entity_poly.pdbx_strand_id
1 'polypeptide(L)'
;MNSIKSIYSDFPIDKPILTIISILLISAILAIGSIWIVIDDDFVKMFPDNIPSKKVWDDIQEEFGSTEYLIIAVEHDNILNDLKFYDSIQRFSSEVKRIKDSNGNQIIDRVLSIDESEFFNSDKKKQKIADYEHIIKDQFIHGELLSIAIVPKSNINNAELVDSIKQVYKRELGNYKSYFAGQPYLTGETPNLIKKDIRVLMIIGVCIMIFVLAINLRSFYAVLCVFCVIFLALIGMIGFMGWLFKITGDQIFNFTILSTSMPIILLTIANSDGVHITSRFAKQLKKTKDVKQSIKLTIQKLRTPIFLTSLTTAIAFTSMIFSPIPHMMGFGIVISFGVLWAWIVSTTLLPSLLLIKNWNLQARVFNEDNFIEKLVGSISRYVTSNPKKTLFSGLVIVFISLVGFWFIKVEVNIIKFFKEDTQIRQSTNFVDNNMNGSMNFIVRARGDFINRNNLKLIEELQLFLESEIPEIQKTVSLADIVKKSQYKFLVEDDIKNYKELESYRLPDSDDEILFCLTFPVDSGIDQDSYVLSLSNIANLSNMWDNEPFINETVILAQMKTVSTDRASEIADIVSFKIDSITKDQDVHFEATGLLVFLKDFVSMVVKSSVISIVTSVFAILFIIYIFFRRTLWAFLSVIPLLSAITLNFGLMGLLGVELSHLTALLTSVIIGVGADFSIHYISDYNNNLKSGIDQQTVNFHTSNDVGYPILLDVASNMGFAALLFSAIIPINYIGGLMVFAMISTSFGTLTILSSTIELLKKKI
;
A
#
# COMPACT_ATOMS: atom_id res chain seq x y z
N MET A 1 9.64 -0.15 -43.96
CA MET A 1 8.70 -0.61 -42.90
C MET A 1 8.07 -1.99 -43.17
N ASN A 2 7.79 -2.37 -44.40
CA ASN A 2 7.17 -3.69 -44.70
C ASN A 2 8.15 -4.88 -44.56
N SER A 3 9.45 -4.74 -44.79
CA SER A 3 10.46 -5.81 -44.65
C SER A 3 10.75 -6.13 -43.18
N ILE A 4 10.80 -5.14 -42.30
CA ILE A 4 10.96 -5.36 -40.83
C ILE A 4 9.69 -5.99 -40.26
N LYS A 5 8.50 -5.66 -40.79
CA LYS A 5 7.23 -6.26 -40.37
C LYS A 5 7.15 -7.76 -40.68
N SER A 6 7.78 -8.25 -41.76
CA SER A 6 7.77 -9.67 -42.14
C SER A 6 8.76 -10.49 -41.32
N ILE A 7 9.94 -9.97 -41.02
CA ILE A 7 11.00 -10.67 -40.28
C ILE A 7 10.56 -10.99 -38.84
N TYR A 8 9.91 -10.03 -38.13
CA TYR A 8 9.46 -10.24 -36.75
C TYR A 8 8.27 -11.20 -36.62
N SER A 9 7.42 -11.34 -37.65
CA SER A 9 6.23 -12.21 -37.57
C SER A 9 6.54 -13.67 -37.90
N ASP A 10 7.52 -13.93 -38.75
CA ASP A 10 7.77 -15.26 -39.24
C ASP A 10 8.92 -15.98 -38.46
N PHE A 11 9.80 -15.23 -37.79
CA PHE A 11 10.93 -15.79 -37.02
C PHE A 11 10.53 -16.84 -35.96
N PRO A 12 9.51 -16.62 -35.08
CA PRO A 12 9.06 -17.62 -34.12
C PRO A 12 8.49 -18.88 -34.76
N ILE A 13 8.00 -18.76 -36.01
CA ILE A 13 7.38 -19.84 -36.77
C ILE A 13 8.45 -20.62 -37.55
N ASP A 14 9.48 -19.93 -38.06
CA ASP A 14 10.52 -20.54 -38.89
C ASP A 14 11.67 -21.11 -38.06
N LYS A 15 11.95 -20.54 -36.87
CA LYS A 15 13.02 -21.02 -35.96
C LYS A 15 12.48 -21.17 -34.51
N PRO A 16 11.52 -22.07 -34.25
CA PRO A 16 10.86 -22.15 -32.96
C PRO A 16 11.78 -22.51 -31.79
N ILE A 17 12.73 -23.42 -31.99
CA ILE A 17 13.68 -23.83 -30.96
C ILE A 17 14.60 -22.67 -30.55
N LEU A 18 15.11 -21.93 -31.53
CA LEU A 18 15.99 -20.77 -31.27
C LEU A 18 15.22 -19.67 -30.50
N THR A 19 13.94 -19.44 -30.85
CA THR A 19 13.07 -18.49 -30.14
C THR A 19 12.87 -18.91 -28.70
N ILE A 20 12.58 -20.18 -28.44
CA ILE A 20 12.40 -20.72 -27.08
C ILE A 20 13.69 -20.50 -26.25
N ILE A 21 14.84 -20.89 -26.80
CA ILE A 21 16.13 -20.73 -26.10
C ILE A 21 16.41 -19.26 -25.81
N SER A 22 16.18 -18.37 -26.77
CA SER A 22 16.43 -16.93 -26.59
C SER A 22 15.54 -16.32 -25.50
N ILE A 23 14.23 -16.64 -25.49
CA ILE A 23 13.30 -16.14 -24.46
C ILE A 23 13.66 -16.68 -23.08
N LEU A 24 13.99 -17.99 -22.98
CA LEU A 24 14.40 -18.57 -21.71
C LEU A 24 15.70 -17.95 -21.18
N LEU A 25 16.66 -17.66 -22.04
CA LEU A 25 17.90 -17.00 -21.65
C LEU A 25 17.66 -15.58 -21.15
N ILE A 26 16.89 -14.77 -21.87
CA ILE A 26 16.54 -13.42 -21.44
C ILE A 26 15.77 -13.46 -20.11
N SER A 27 14.79 -14.37 -19.98
CA SER A 27 14.04 -14.55 -18.74
C SER A 27 14.93 -14.98 -17.57
N ALA A 28 15.94 -15.81 -17.81
CA ALA A 28 16.93 -16.19 -16.80
C ALA A 28 17.78 -15.00 -16.34
N ILE A 29 18.22 -14.15 -17.27
CA ILE A 29 18.94 -12.92 -16.94
C ILE A 29 18.06 -11.97 -16.10
N LEU A 30 16.80 -11.80 -16.50
CA LEU A 30 15.86 -11.00 -15.71
C LEU A 30 15.66 -11.61 -14.31
N ALA A 31 15.50 -12.93 -14.22
CA ALA A 31 15.28 -13.63 -12.96
C ALA A 31 16.38 -13.40 -11.91
N ILE A 32 17.63 -13.21 -12.33
CA ILE A 32 18.75 -12.89 -11.43
C ILE A 32 18.45 -11.62 -10.62
N GLY A 33 17.73 -10.66 -11.18
CA GLY A 33 17.34 -9.43 -10.49
C GLY A 33 16.54 -9.68 -9.21
N SER A 34 15.81 -10.78 -9.11
CA SER A 34 15.02 -11.10 -7.92
C SER A 34 15.86 -11.25 -6.64
N ILE A 35 17.17 -11.46 -6.76
CA ILE A 35 18.11 -11.56 -5.63
C ILE A 35 18.22 -10.21 -4.89
N TRP A 36 18.01 -9.09 -5.58
CA TRP A 36 18.14 -7.73 -5.03
C TRP A 36 16.80 -7.10 -4.62
N ILE A 37 15.73 -7.88 -4.53
CA ILE A 37 14.45 -7.37 -4.05
C ILE A 37 14.54 -7.16 -2.54
N VAL A 38 14.25 -5.94 -2.14
CA VAL A 38 14.09 -5.55 -0.74
C VAL A 38 12.59 -5.42 -0.45
N ILE A 39 12.14 -6.10 0.60
CA ILE A 39 10.76 -5.94 1.10
C ILE A 39 10.84 -4.95 2.27
N ASP A 40 10.33 -3.76 2.06
CA ASP A 40 10.31 -2.67 3.04
C ASP A 40 9.00 -1.90 2.87
N ASP A 41 8.28 -1.71 3.96
CA ASP A 41 6.97 -1.05 3.97
C ASP A 41 6.92 0.03 5.05
N ASP A 42 7.91 0.88 5.05
CA ASP A 42 7.95 2.04 5.93
C ASP A 42 7.01 3.13 5.40
N PHE A 43 5.95 3.42 6.19
CA PHE A 43 4.94 4.39 5.81
C PHE A 43 5.53 5.80 5.64
N VAL A 44 6.48 6.19 6.47
CA VAL A 44 7.12 7.51 6.40
C VAL A 44 7.89 7.71 5.09
N LYS A 45 8.48 6.63 4.55
CA LYS A 45 9.17 6.64 3.25
C LYS A 45 8.22 6.75 2.05
N MET A 46 6.91 6.61 2.24
CA MET A 46 5.92 6.85 1.18
C MET A 46 5.71 8.34 0.89
N PHE A 47 6.18 9.21 1.75
CA PHE A 47 6.04 10.66 1.58
C PHE A 47 7.22 11.25 0.80
N PRO A 48 6.96 12.18 -0.12
CA PRO A 48 8.02 12.99 -0.73
C PRO A 48 8.71 13.88 0.31
N ASP A 49 10.01 14.05 0.18
CA ASP A 49 10.84 14.85 1.12
C ASP A 49 10.48 16.35 1.16
N ASN A 50 9.71 16.85 0.19
CA ASN A 50 9.31 18.26 0.12
C ASN A 50 8.03 18.59 0.90
N ILE A 51 7.40 17.65 1.56
CA ILE A 51 6.20 17.89 2.37
C ILE A 51 6.61 18.54 3.70
N PRO A 52 5.93 19.64 4.14
CA PRO A 52 6.30 20.34 5.37
C PRO A 52 6.34 19.44 6.60
N SER A 53 5.33 18.61 6.81
CA SER A 53 5.27 17.68 7.95
C SER A 53 6.40 16.66 7.95
N LYS A 54 6.85 16.20 6.76
CA LYS A 54 7.98 15.28 6.63
C LYS A 54 9.30 15.96 6.97
N LYS A 55 9.50 17.22 6.53
CA LYS A 55 10.70 17.97 6.88
C LYS A 55 10.83 18.19 8.39
N VAL A 56 9.74 18.63 9.03
CA VAL A 56 9.72 18.78 10.50
C VAL A 56 10.02 17.47 11.20
N TRP A 57 9.46 16.36 10.69
CA TRP A 57 9.73 15.02 11.22
C TRP A 57 11.21 14.62 11.08
N ASP A 58 11.78 14.81 9.89
CA ASP A 58 13.18 14.46 9.61
C ASP A 58 14.14 15.30 10.47
N ASP A 59 13.89 16.61 10.60
CA ASP A 59 14.64 17.51 11.46
C ASP A 59 14.61 17.05 12.93
N ILE A 60 13.41 16.64 13.44
CA ILE A 60 13.26 16.11 14.79
C ILE A 60 14.06 14.81 14.98
N GLN A 61 13.99 13.89 14.00
CA GLN A 61 14.74 12.64 14.05
C GLN A 61 16.27 12.84 14.04
N GLU A 62 16.73 13.88 13.34
CA GLU A 62 18.15 14.23 13.30
C GLU A 62 18.61 14.89 14.63
N GLU A 63 17.79 15.73 15.22
CA GLU A 63 18.13 16.53 16.40
C GLU A 63 17.91 15.78 17.71
N PHE A 64 16.75 15.12 17.87
CA PHE A 64 16.34 14.46 19.11
C PHE A 64 16.46 12.94 19.08
N GLY A 65 16.90 12.35 17.95
CA GLY A 65 16.93 10.93 17.75
C GLY A 65 15.55 10.34 17.40
N SER A 66 15.43 9.02 17.50
CA SER A 66 14.16 8.35 17.20
C SER A 66 13.11 8.67 18.25
N THR A 67 11.96 9.15 17.79
CA THR A 67 10.75 9.39 18.61
C THR A 67 9.73 8.27 18.46
N GLU A 68 10.07 7.21 17.77
CA GLU A 68 9.22 6.04 17.59
C GLU A 68 9.48 5.00 18.67
N TYR A 69 8.41 4.36 19.18
CA TYR A 69 8.48 3.35 20.20
C TYR A 69 7.93 2.02 19.69
N LEU A 70 8.67 0.93 19.96
CA LEU A 70 8.11 -0.40 19.95
C LEU A 70 7.63 -0.70 21.37
N ILE A 71 6.33 -0.89 21.55
CA ILE A 71 5.68 -1.11 22.84
C ILE A 71 5.42 -2.60 22.99
N ILE A 72 5.81 -3.16 24.16
CA ILE A 72 5.48 -4.52 24.56
C ILE A 72 4.65 -4.45 25.84
N ALA A 73 3.38 -4.85 25.76
CA ALA A 73 2.54 -5.06 26.93
C ALA A 73 2.70 -6.50 27.40
N VAL A 74 3.16 -6.72 28.62
CA VAL A 74 3.34 -8.04 29.21
C VAL A 74 2.29 -8.23 30.31
N GLU A 75 1.47 -9.28 30.19
CA GLU A 75 0.39 -9.58 31.13
C GLU A 75 0.93 -10.41 32.31
N HIS A 76 0.71 -9.91 33.56
CA HIS A 76 1.11 -10.60 34.79
C HIS A 76 0.24 -10.15 35.99
N ASP A 77 -0.36 -11.10 36.68
CA ASP A 77 -1.32 -10.85 37.77
C ASP A 77 -0.70 -10.17 39.02
N ASN A 78 0.62 -10.23 39.20
CA ASN A 78 1.28 -9.73 40.40
C ASN A 78 2.61 -9.02 40.09
N ILE A 79 2.53 -7.95 39.25
CA ILE A 79 3.69 -7.24 38.73
C ILE A 79 4.62 -6.73 39.84
N LEU A 80 4.07 -6.14 40.91
CA LEU A 80 4.84 -5.45 41.94
C LEU A 80 5.51 -6.38 42.97
N ASN A 81 5.10 -7.64 43.08
CA ASN A 81 5.55 -8.54 44.15
C ASN A 81 6.31 -9.78 43.64
N ASP A 82 6.40 -10.02 42.33
CA ASP A 82 7.13 -11.17 41.76
C ASP A 82 8.56 -10.81 41.36
N LEU A 83 9.51 -11.08 42.25
CA LEU A 83 10.94 -10.84 42.00
C LEU A 83 11.50 -11.64 40.82
N LYS A 84 10.95 -12.83 40.51
CA LYS A 84 11.41 -13.64 39.38
C LYS A 84 10.99 -13.00 38.06
N PHE A 85 9.81 -12.38 38.03
CA PHE A 85 9.34 -11.62 36.89
C PHE A 85 10.27 -10.43 36.63
N TYR A 86 10.63 -9.66 37.68
CA TYR A 86 11.59 -8.56 37.56
C TYR A 86 12.96 -9.00 37.05
N ASP A 87 13.50 -10.10 37.57
CA ASP A 87 14.78 -10.64 37.10
C ASP A 87 14.70 -11.02 35.60
N SER A 88 13.53 -11.49 35.13
CA SER A 88 13.32 -11.79 33.73
C SER A 88 13.23 -10.52 32.88
N ILE A 89 12.56 -9.45 33.36
CA ILE A 89 12.52 -8.14 32.71
C ILE A 89 13.93 -7.55 32.62
N GLN A 90 14.71 -7.58 33.67
CA GLN A 90 16.08 -7.06 33.69
C GLN A 90 16.98 -7.79 32.70
N ARG A 91 16.90 -9.15 32.63
CA ARG A 91 17.63 -9.92 31.62
C ARG A 91 17.17 -9.55 30.19
N PHE A 92 15.84 -9.45 29.99
CA PHE A 92 15.27 -9.06 28.71
C PHE A 92 15.80 -7.69 28.26
N SER A 93 15.67 -6.64 29.09
CA SER A 93 16.14 -5.29 28.78
C SER A 93 17.64 -5.26 28.49
N SER A 94 18.45 -5.95 29.29
CA SER A 94 19.90 -6.02 29.12
C SER A 94 20.30 -6.69 27.79
N GLU A 95 19.60 -7.75 27.40
CA GLU A 95 19.85 -8.47 26.14
C GLU A 95 19.34 -7.67 24.93
N VAL A 96 18.18 -7.00 25.04
CA VAL A 96 17.67 -6.13 23.98
C VAL A 96 18.63 -5.00 23.69
N LYS A 97 19.19 -4.33 24.70
CA LYS A 97 20.19 -3.28 24.52
C LYS A 97 21.43 -3.73 23.76
N ARG A 98 21.77 -5.04 23.82
CA ARG A 98 22.94 -5.61 23.14
C ARG A 98 22.66 -6.05 21.69
N ILE A 99 21.43 -5.92 21.20
CA ILE A 99 21.08 -6.31 19.82
C ILE A 99 21.88 -5.46 18.84
N LYS A 100 22.46 -6.14 17.87
CA LYS A 100 23.25 -5.53 16.77
C LYS A 100 22.67 -5.95 15.43
N ASP A 101 22.82 -5.09 14.44
CA ASP A 101 22.49 -5.41 13.04
C ASP A 101 23.49 -6.44 12.45
N SER A 102 23.21 -6.88 11.23
CA SER A 102 24.06 -7.78 10.46
C SER A 102 25.48 -7.23 10.21
N ASN A 103 25.69 -5.91 10.37
CA ASN A 103 26.98 -5.23 10.23
C ASN A 103 27.72 -5.06 11.58
N GLY A 104 27.10 -5.46 12.69
CA GLY A 104 27.66 -5.35 14.04
C GLY A 104 27.39 -4.03 14.75
N ASN A 105 26.57 -3.14 14.20
CA ASN A 105 26.18 -1.87 14.82
C ASN A 105 25.04 -2.08 15.81
N GLN A 106 25.08 -1.37 16.93
CA GLN A 106 23.98 -1.37 17.90
C GLN A 106 22.76 -0.65 17.32
N ILE A 107 21.58 -1.29 17.36
CA ILE A 107 20.35 -0.81 16.74
C ILE A 107 19.31 -0.29 17.75
N ILE A 108 19.54 -0.52 19.03
CA ILE A 108 18.70 0.01 20.11
C ILE A 108 19.34 1.28 20.66
N ASP A 109 18.54 2.32 20.79
CA ASP A 109 18.93 3.54 21.50
C ASP A 109 18.66 3.37 23.01
N ARG A 110 17.40 3.09 23.38
CA ARG A 110 16.97 2.98 24.77
C ARG A 110 15.92 1.88 24.94
N VAL A 111 15.87 1.35 26.17
CA VAL A 111 14.78 0.48 26.64
C VAL A 111 14.19 1.15 27.88
N LEU A 112 12.94 1.58 27.79
CA LEU A 112 12.21 2.18 28.90
C LEU A 112 11.36 1.10 29.55
N SER A 113 11.76 0.66 30.73
CA SER A 113 11.03 -0.34 31.50
C SER A 113 11.28 -0.15 32.99
N ILE A 114 10.59 -0.90 33.78
CA ILE A 114 10.61 -0.79 35.23
C ILE A 114 12.01 -1.01 35.86
N ASP A 115 12.90 -1.76 35.21
CA ASP A 115 14.25 -2.07 35.69
C ASP A 115 15.26 -0.94 35.40
N GLU A 116 14.96 -0.02 34.49
CA GLU A 116 15.78 1.14 34.18
C GLU A 116 15.50 2.32 35.11
N SER A 117 14.38 2.33 35.77
CA SER A 117 14.24 3.23 36.91
C SER A 117 15.31 2.85 37.90
N GLU A 118 16.24 3.77 38.22
CA GLU A 118 17.38 3.61 39.18
C GLU A 118 17.00 3.07 40.56
N PHE A 119 15.73 2.93 40.81
CA PHE A 119 15.13 2.37 42.01
C PHE A 119 15.51 0.91 42.29
N PHE A 120 16.02 0.19 41.29
CA PHE A 120 16.24 -1.25 41.35
C PHE A 120 17.70 -1.70 41.52
N ASN A 121 18.64 -0.79 41.52
CA ASN A 121 20.08 -1.13 41.43
C ASN A 121 20.75 -1.44 42.79
N SER A 122 19.99 -1.65 43.89
CA SER A 122 20.55 -1.95 45.20
C SER A 122 19.92 -3.14 45.89
N ASP A 123 20.63 -3.72 46.85
CA ASP A 123 20.19 -4.86 47.72
C ASP A 123 18.88 -4.61 48.50
N LYS A 124 18.31 -3.40 48.42
CA LYS A 124 17.05 -3.00 49.07
C LYS A 124 15.86 -2.93 48.08
N LYS A 125 15.83 -3.76 47.04
CA LYS A 125 14.81 -3.75 45.97
C LYS A 125 13.36 -3.66 46.47
N LYS A 126 12.96 -4.44 47.49
CA LYS A 126 11.56 -4.46 47.97
C LYS A 126 11.12 -3.17 48.66
N GLN A 127 11.99 -2.51 49.38
CA GLN A 127 11.65 -1.30 50.13
C GLN A 127 11.52 -0.10 49.19
N LYS A 128 12.38 -0.02 48.15
CA LYS A 128 12.32 1.03 47.15
C LYS A 128 11.11 0.93 46.19
N ILE A 129 10.65 -0.28 45.86
CA ILE A 129 9.42 -0.46 45.05
C ILE A 129 8.21 0.16 45.75
N ALA A 130 8.07 -0.08 47.07
CA ALA A 130 6.95 0.44 47.85
C ALA A 130 6.96 1.98 47.93
N ASP A 131 8.14 2.59 47.99
CA ASP A 131 8.31 4.05 48.12
C ASP A 131 7.96 4.79 46.84
N TYR A 132 8.11 4.15 45.65
CA TYR A 132 7.87 4.74 44.32
C TYR A 132 6.75 4.05 43.55
N GLU A 133 5.94 3.24 44.19
CA GLU A 133 4.88 2.43 43.60
C GLU A 133 3.95 3.25 42.67
N HIS A 134 3.59 4.48 43.08
CA HIS A 134 2.69 5.35 42.34
C HIS A 134 3.33 5.90 41.05
N ILE A 135 4.65 6.24 41.03
CA ILE A 135 5.36 6.70 39.84
C ILE A 135 5.50 5.54 38.84
N ILE A 136 5.84 4.36 39.37
CA ILE A 136 5.98 3.14 38.58
C ILE A 136 4.64 2.73 37.96
N LYS A 137 3.56 2.77 38.76
CA LYS A 137 2.20 2.50 38.27
C LYS A 137 1.78 3.46 37.16
N ASP A 138 2.03 4.75 37.32
CA ASP A 138 1.64 5.74 36.33
C ASP A 138 2.41 5.63 35.00
N GLN A 139 3.66 5.17 35.04
CA GLN A 139 4.54 5.15 33.87
C GLN A 139 4.56 3.80 33.14
N PHE A 140 4.56 2.70 33.88
CA PHE A 140 4.84 1.37 33.34
C PHE A 140 3.76 0.34 33.58
N ILE A 141 2.84 0.56 34.53
CA ILE A 141 1.83 -0.43 34.91
C ILE A 141 0.43 0.08 34.63
N HIS A 142 -0.31 -0.69 33.82
CA HIS A 142 -1.71 -0.43 33.46
C HIS A 142 -2.55 -1.64 33.88
N GLY A 143 -3.05 -1.63 35.12
CA GLY A 143 -3.75 -2.78 35.70
C GLY A 143 -2.82 -3.99 35.87
N GLU A 144 -3.08 -5.08 35.16
CA GLU A 144 -2.27 -6.30 35.10
C GLU A 144 -1.24 -6.30 33.94
N LEU A 145 -0.99 -5.17 33.31
CA LEU A 145 -0.08 -5.02 32.19
C LEU A 145 1.15 -4.23 32.59
N LEU A 146 2.31 -4.77 32.27
CA LEU A 146 3.58 -4.05 32.30
C LEU A 146 3.91 -3.54 30.90
N SER A 147 4.19 -2.24 30.79
CA SER A 147 4.69 -1.59 29.57
C SER A 147 6.21 -1.64 29.50
N ILE A 148 6.73 -2.10 28.38
CA ILE A 148 8.14 -1.96 28.01
C ILE A 148 8.17 -1.21 26.68
N ALA A 149 8.82 -0.03 26.63
CA ALA A 149 8.99 0.73 25.41
C ALA A 149 10.46 0.66 24.95
N ILE A 150 10.66 0.21 23.73
CA ILE A 150 11.98 0.08 23.11
C ILE A 150 12.09 1.16 22.04
N VAL A 151 13.07 2.05 22.20
CA VAL A 151 13.39 3.11 21.25
C VAL A 151 14.50 2.60 20.34
N PRO A 152 14.24 2.40 19.04
CA PRO A 152 15.27 2.03 18.10
C PRO A 152 16.10 3.26 17.69
N LYS A 153 17.30 3.05 17.16
CA LYS A 153 18.03 4.12 16.47
C LYS A 153 17.34 4.46 15.15
N SER A 154 17.58 5.70 14.68
CA SER A 154 17.07 6.14 13.37
C SER A 154 17.67 5.32 12.23
N ASN A 155 16.91 5.17 11.12
CA ASN A 155 17.34 4.51 9.88
C ASN A 155 17.79 3.05 10.00
N ILE A 156 17.17 2.27 10.87
CA ILE A 156 17.43 0.84 11.03
C ILE A 156 16.44 -0.02 10.22
N ASN A 157 16.78 -1.30 10.07
CA ASN A 157 15.87 -2.30 9.49
C ASN A 157 14.89 -2.80 10.58
N ASN A 158 13.66 -2.30 10.56
CA ASN A 158 12.63 -2.68 11.54
C ASN A 158 12.26 -4.17 11.50
N ALA A 159 12.38 -4.86 10.36
CA ALA A 159 12.13 -6.31 10.29
C ALA A 159 13.18 -7.10 11.08
N GLU A 160 14.46 -6.78 10.93
CA GLU A 160 15.56 -7.38 11.69
C GLU A 160 15.44 -7.05 13.19
N LEU A 161 15.05 -5.81 13.52
CA LEU A 161 14.79 -5.37 14.87
C LEU A 161 13.70 -6.23 15.54
N VAL A 162 12.53 -6.31 14.91
CA VAL A 162 11.36 -7.03 15.47
C VAL A 162 11.64 -8.51 15.61
N ASP A 163 12.27 -9.14 14.62
CA ASP A 163 12.64 -10.56 14.68
C ASP A 163 13.63 -10.82 15.82
N SER A 164 14.62 -9.95 16.03
CA SER A 164 15.61 -10.07 17.10
C SER A 164 14.98 -9.89 18.48
N ILE A 165 14.12 -8.86 18.64
CA ILE A 165 13.39 -8.63 19.90
C ILE A 165 12.49 -9.83 20.23
N LYS A 166 11.74 -10.37 19.27
CA LYS A 166 10.89 -11.54 19.47
C LYS A 166 11.68 -12.79 19.88
N GLN A 167 12.90 -12.97 19.37
CA GLN A 167 13.76 -14.07 19.80
C GLN A 167 14.21 -13.92 21.25
N VAL A 168 14.65 -12.72 21.65
CA VAL A 168 15.02 -12.42 23.03
C VAL A 168 13.79 -12.57 23.95
N TYR A 169 12.64 -12.03 23.54
CA TYR A 169 11.38 -12.14 24.28
C TYR A 169 11.00 -13.61 24.54
N LYS A 170 11.04 -14.45 23.52
CA LYS A 170 10.70 -15.86 23.63
C LYS A 170 11.62 -16.60 24.59
N ARG A 171 12.88 -16.19 24.70
CA ARG A 171 13.87 -16.81 25.59
C ARG A 171 13.68 -16.38 27.04
N GLU A 172 13.49 -15.07 27.29
CA GLU A 172 13.49 -14.50 28.68
C GLU A 172 12.08 -14.37 29.26
N LEU A 173 11.09 -14.06 28.42
CA LEU A 173 9.70 -13.74 28.81
C LEU A 173 8.65 -14.61 28.11
N GLY A 174 9.05 -15.68 27.43
CA GLY A 174 8.15 -16.52 26.63
C GLY A 174 7.05 -17.25 27.40
N ASN A 175 7.13 -17.27 28.72
CA ASN A 175 6.10 -17.83 29.61
C ASN A 175 4.94 -16.87 29.88
N TYR A 176 5.10 -15.58 29.52
CA TYR A 176 4.12 -14.53 29.76
C TYR A 176 3.43 -14.18 28.46
N LYS A 177 2.16 -13.85 28.53
CA LYS A 177 1.40 -13.38 27.37
C LYS A 177 1.76 -11.93 27.08
N SER A 178 1.93 -11.62 25.79
CA SER A 178 2.35 -10.28 25.39
C SER A 178 1.68 -9.80 24.12
N TYR A 179 1.66 -8.47 24.00
CA TYR A 179 1.13 -7.76 22.85
C TYR A 179 2.15 -6.72 22.41
N PHE A 180 2.48 -6.74 21.11
CA PHE A 180 3.46 -5.86 20.50
C PHE A 180 2.73 -4.79 19.70
N ALA A 181 3.11 -3.52 19.87
CA ALA A 181 2.52 -2.40 19.13
C ALA A 181 3.56 -1.31 18.85
N GLY A 182 3.12 -0.23 18.22
CA GLY A 182 3.96 0.90 17.83
C GLY A 182 4.46 0.81 16.39
N GLN A 183 4.90 1.95 15.85
CA GLN A 183 5.29 2.07 14.44
C GLN A 183 6.43 1.11 14.03
N PRO A 184 7.52 0.95 14.82
CA PRO A 184 8.60 0.00 14.48
C PRO A 184 8.12 -1.46 14.42
N TYR A 185 7.16 -1.84 15.28
CA TYR A 185 6.56 -3.18 15.21
C TYR A 185 5.72 -3.36 13.97
N LEU A 186 4.88 -2.38 13.64
CA LEU A 186 4.05 -2.39 12.45
C LEU A 186 4.91 -2.53 11.19
N THR A 187 5.90 -1.67 11.04
CA THR A 187 6.82 -1.67 9.88
C THR A 187 7.65 -2.96 9.81
N GLY A 188 8.09 -3.47 10.95
CA GLY A 188 8.93 -4.67 11.02
C GLY A 188 8.19 -5.98 10.79
N GLU A 189 6.91 -6.07 11.15
CA GLU A 189 6.10 -7.29 10.97
C GLU A 189 5.42 -7.36 9.59
N THR A 190 5.15 -6.21 8.98
CA THR A 190 4.50 -6.14 7.66
C THR A 190 5.20 -6.97 6.58
N PRO A 191 6.55 -7.01 6.44
CA PRO A 191 7.23 -7.87 5.47
C PRO A 191 6.92 -9.36 5.63
N ASN A 192 6.78 -9.85 6.85
CA ASN A 192 6.43 -11.25 7.13
C ASN A 192 4.99 -11.54 6.69
N LEU A 193 4.08 -10.61 6.95
CA LEU A 193 2.69 -10.72 6.52
C LEU A 193 2.58 -10.66 4.99
N ILE A 194 3.30 -9.75 4.32
CA ILE A 194 3.37 -9.66 2.86
C ILE A 194 3.83 -10.99 2.25
N LYS A 195 4.91 -11.58 2.75
CA LYS A 195 5.43 -12.87 2.27
C LYS A 195 4.39 -14.00 2.40
N LYS A 196 3.67 -14.03 3.52
CA LYS A 196 2.60 -15.02 3.75
C LYS A 196 1.43 -14.79 2.82
N ASP A 197 1.00 -13.55 2.67
CA ASP A 197 -0.15 -13.14 1.84
C ASP A 197 0.10 -13.46 0.36
N ILE A 198 1.25 -13.06 -0.20
CA ILE A 198 1.63 -13.37 -1.59
C ILE A 198 1.59 -14.88 -1.83
N ARG A 199 2.10 -15.70 -0.92
CA ARG A 199 2.09 -17.16 -1.07
C ARG A 199 0.65 -17.70 -1.20
N VAL A 200 -0.25 -17.22 -0.32
CA VAL A 200 -1.67 -17.64 -0.34
C VAL A 200 -2.34 -17.16 -1.63
N LEU A 201 -2.17 -15.88 -1.97
CA LEU A 201 -2.76 -15.30 -3.18
C LEU A 201 -2.28 -15.99 -4.46
N MET A 202 -0.98 -16.30 -4.55
CA MET A 202 -0.41 -16.99 -5.71
C MET A 202 -0.97 -18.42 -5.85
N ILE A 203 -1.09 -19.17 -4.76
CA ILE A 203 -1.67 -20.51 -4.81
C ILE A 203 -3.14 -20.43 -5.29
N ILE A 204 -3.94 -19.56 -4.69
CA ILE A 204 -5.36 -19.39 -5.06
C ILE A 204 -5.48 -18.87 -6.50
N GLY A 205 -4.69 -17.85 -6.87
CA GLY A 205 -4.69 -17.27 -8.21
C GLY A 205 -4.34 -18.29 -9.30
N VAL A 206 -3.30 -19.08 -9.07
CA VAL A 206 -2.88 -20.17 -9.96
C VAL A 206 -3.98 -21.25 -10.06
N CYS A 207 -4.61 -21.63 -8.95
CA CYS A 207 -5.70 -22.61 -8.97
C CYS A 207 -6.91 -22.10 -9.76
N ILE A 208 -7.35 -20.86 -9.52
CA ILE A 208 -8.44 -20.23 -10.29
C ILE A 208 -8.06 -20.17 -11.76
N MET A 209 -6.85 -19.77 -12.07
CA MET A 209 -6.36 -19.62 -13.43
C MET A 209 -6.33 -20.96 -14.17
N ILE A 210 -5.78 -22.02 -13.58
CA ILE A 210 -5.76 -23.36 -14.16
C ILE A 210 -7.18 -23.85 -14.40
N PHE A 211 -8.09 -23.63 -13.45
CA PHE A 211 -9.49 -24.02 -13.59
C PHE A 211 -10.16 -23.32 -14.78
N VAL A 212 -10.01 -22.00 -14.87
CA VAL A 212 -10.59 -21.21 -15.96
C VAL A 212 -9.98 -21.59 -17.32
N LEU A 213 -8.65 -21.75 -17.38
CA LEU A 213 -7.96 -22.18 -18.59
C LEU A 213 -8.37 -23.59 -19.03
N ALA A 214 -8.55 -24.51 -18.09
CA ALA A 214 -8.97 -25.88 -18.39
C ALA A 214 -10.36 -25.93 -19.03
N ILE A 215 -11.30 -25.11 -18.52
CA ILE A 215 -12.65 -24.98 -19.08
C ILE A 215 -12.61 -24.36 -20.49
N ASN A 216 -11.82 -23.29 -20.65
CA ASN A 216 -11.78 -22.50 -21.87
C ASN A 216 -11.02 -23.20 -23.00
N LEU A 217 -9.83 -23.74 -22.72
CA LEU A 217 -8.95 -24.30 -23.74
C LEU A 217 -9.15 -25.80 -23.97
N ARG A 218 -9.78 -26.54 -23.03
CA ARG A 218 -10.10 -27.97 -23.11
C ARG A 218 -8.92 -28.85 -23.57
N SER A 219 -7.69 -28.36 -23.45
CA SER A 219 -6.45 -29.03 -23.85
C SER A 219 -5.36 -28.79 -22.78
N PHE A 220 -4.96 -29.85 -22.10
CA PHE A 220 -3.92 -29.76 -21.05
C PHE A 220 -2.63 -29.15 -21.54
N TYR A 221 -2.17 -29.50 -22.76
CA TYR A 221 -0.95 -28.90 -23.31
C TYR A 221 -1.08 -27.41 -23.60
N ALA A 222 -2.23 -26.96 -24.09
CA ALA A 222 -2.49 -25.54 -24.33
C ALA A 222 -2.48 -24.76 -23.01
N VAL A 223 -3.09 -25.32 -21.95
CA VAL A 223 -3.03 -24.75 -20.59
C VAL A 223 -1.58 -24.63 -20.10
N LEU A 224 -0.79 -25.69 -20.27
CA LEU A 224 0.63 -25.69 -19.87
C LEU A 224 1.44 -24.62 -20.63
N CYS A 225 1.21 -24.47 -21.94
CA CYS A 225 1.90 -23.44 -22.73
C CYS A 225 1.54 -22.02 -22.29
N VAL A 226 0.25 -21.75 -22.04
CA VAL A 226 -0.18 -20.43 -21.53
C VAL A 226 0.39 -20.18 -20.14
N PHE A 227 0.39 -21.20 -19.27
CA PHE A 227 0.95 -21.09 -17.94
C PHE A 227 2.46 -20.83 -17.96
N CYS A 228 3.20 -21.43 -18.89
CA CYS A 228 4.63 -21.15 -19.08
C CYS A 228 4.88 -19.66 -19.45
N VAL A 229 4.04 -19.09 -20.33
CA VAL A 229 4.09 -17.67 -20.69
C VAL A 229 3.86 -16.79 -19.46
N ILE A 230 2.82 -17.06 -18.68
CA ILE A 230 2.48 -16.31 -17.47
C ILE A 230 3.63 -16.36 -16.46
N PHE A 231 4.18 -17.56 -16.23
CA PHE A 231 5.27 -17.75 -15.27
C PHE A 231 6.53 -16.97 -15.66
N LEU A 232 6.90 -16.97 -16.93
CA LEU A 232 8.05 -16.20 -17.43
C LEU A 232 7.78 -14.69 -17.41
N ALA A 233 6.54 -14.26 -17.62
CA ALA A 233 6.15 -12.87 -17.47
C ALA A 233 6.31 -12.38 -16.03
N LEU A 234 5.84 -13.17 -15.06
CA LEU A 234 5.96 -12.87 -13.63
C LEU A 234 7.43 -12.80 -13.18
N ILE A 235 8.22 -13.79 -13.53
CA ILE A 235 9.66 -13.81 -13.19
C ILE A 235 10.37 -12.61 -13.81
N GLY A 236 10.05 -12.30 -15.08
CA GLY A 236 10.65 -11.15 -15.76
C GLY A 236 10.30 -9.82 -15.09
N MET A 237 9.06 -9.62 -14.67
CA MET A 237 8.62 -8.41 -13.97
C MET A 237 9.30 -8.27 -12.60
N ILE A 238 9.26 -9.34 -11.79
CA ILE A 238 9.85 -9.34 -10.45
C ILE A 238 11.36 -9.14 -10.54
N GLY A 239 12.02 -9.83 -11.49
CA GLY A 239 13.45 -9.65 -11.70
C GLY A 239 13.80 -8.25 -12.20
N PHE A 240 13.01 -7.65 -13.08
CA PHE A 240 13.20 -6.27 -13.53
C PHE A 240 13.14 -5.27 -12.37
N MET A 241 12.19 -5.45 -11.45
CA MET A 241 12.08 -4.63 -10.24
C MET A 241 13.39 -4.66 -9.41
N GLY A 242 13.93 -5.86 -9.17
CA GLY A 242 15.19 -5.98 -8.43
C GLY A 242 16.40 -5.42 -9.18
N TRP A 243 16.45 -5.54 -10.53
CA TRP A 243 17.47 -4.88 -11.33
C TRP A 243 17.41 -3.36 -11.23
N LEU A 244 16.20 -2.77 -11.28
CA LEU A 244 16.04 -1.32 -11.11
C LEU A 244 16.55 -0.89 -9.74
N PHE A 245 16.15 -1.58 -8.66
CA PHE A 245 16.68 -1.28 -7.33
C PHE A 245 18.21 -1.37 -7.28
N LYS A 246 18.81 -2.44 -7.84
CA LYS A 246 20.26 -2.62 -7.86
C LYS A 246 21.01 -1.51 -8.61
N ILE A 247 20.43 -1.00 -9.70
CA ILE A 247 21.08 0.01 -10.57
C ILE A 247 20.88 1.41 -10.01
N THR A 248 19.70 1.74 -9.52
CA THR A 248 19.35 3.10 -9.09
C THR A 248 19.58 3.34 -7.60
N GLY A 249 19.49 2.31 -6.77
CA GLY A 249 19.44 2.43 -5.30
C GLY A 249 18.15 3.08 -4.77
N ASP A 250 17.18 3.34 -5.65
CA ASP A 250 15.98 4.10 -5.30
C ASP A 250 14.94 3.21 -4.61
N GLN A 251 14.47 3.64 -3.44
CA GLN A 251 13.51 2.93 -2.61
C GLN A 251 12.11 2.82 -3.23
N ILE A 252 11.79 3.61 -4.28
CA ILE A 252 10.52 3.47 -5.02
C ILE A 252 10.36 2.07 -5.64
N PHE A 253 11.44 1.31 -5.82
CA PHE A 253 11.45 -0.05 -6.32
C PHE A 253 11.48 -1.11 -5.20
N ASN A 254 11.37 -0.73 -3.92
CA ASN A 254 11.16 -1.68 -2.85
C ASN A 254 9.81 -2.39 -3.02
N PHE A 255 9.77 -3.64 -2.57
CA PHE A 255 8.54 -4.41 -2.55
C PHE A 255 7.74 -4.06 -1.28
N THR A 256 6.66 -3.34 -1.46
CA THR A 256 5.80 -2.84 -0.37
C THR A 256 4.46 -3.59 -0.32
N ILE A 257 3.59 -3.25 0.61
CA ILE A 257 2.20 -3.72 0.67
C ILE A 257 1.45 -3.46 -0.65
N LEU A 258 1.73 -2.33 -1.31
CA LEU A 258 1.20 -1.98 -2.63
C LEU A 258 1.55 -3.04 -3.68
N SER A 259 2.80 -3.51 -3.66
CA SER A 259 3.36 -4.47 -4.61
C SER A 259 2.78 -5.88 -4.47
N THR A 260 2.10 -6.19 -3.36
CA THR A 260 1.49 -7.50 -3.10
C THR A 260 0.45 -7.88 -4.17
N SER A 261 -0.22 -6.88 -4.76
CA SER A 261 -1.20 -7.09 -5.83
C SER A 261 -0.58 -7.34 -7.21
N MET A 262 0.68 -6.91 -7.46
CA MET A 262 1.36 -6.98 -8.77
C MET A 262 1.35 -8.38 -9.39
N PRO A 263 1.70 -9.46 -8.68
CA PRO A 263 1.76 -10.79 -9.28
C PRO A 263 0.39 -11.25 -9.81
N ILE A 264 -0.69 -10.98 -9.08
CA ILE A 264 -2.04 -11.37 -9.48
C ILE A 264 -2.54 -10.52 -10.65
N ILE A 265 -2.23 -9.22 -10.64
CA ILE A 265 -2.58 -8.30 -11.73
C ILE A 265 -1.90 -8.76 -13.03
N LEU A 266 -0.59 -9.01 -13.01
CA LEU A 266 0.12 -9.45 -14.20
C LEU A 266 -0.28 -10.87 -14.63
N LEU A 267 -0.47 -11.81 -13.69
CA LEU A 267 -0.96 -13.16 -13.95
C LEU A 267 -2.27 -13.12 -14.75
N THR A 268 -3.17 -12.22 -14.38
CA THR A 268 -4.49 -12.10 -15.01
C THR A 268 -4.38 -11.45 -16.40
N ILE A 269 -3.60 -10.37 -16.54
CA ILE A 269 -3.40 -9.69 -17.83
C ILE A 269 -2.65 -10.57 -18.83
N ALA A 270 -1.56 -11.20 -18.41
CA ALA A 270 -0.77 -12.09 -19.29
C ALA A 270 -1.58 -13.31 -19.76
N ASN A 271 -2.55 -13.76 -18.96
CA ASN A 271 -3.46 -14.84 -19.33
C ASN A 271 -4.35 -14.49 -20.51
N SER A 272 -4.87 -13.26 -20.58
CA SER A 272 -5.75 -12.78 -21.64
C SER A 272 -5.11 -12.99 -23.02
N ASP A 273 -3.89 -12.53 -23.24
CA ASP A 273 -3.18 -12.72 -24.51
C ASP A 273 -3.01 -14.20 -24.88
N GLY A 274 -2.66 -15.03 -23.90
CA GLY A 274 -2.49 -16.46 -24.08
C GLY A 274 -3.78 -17.17 -24.52
N VAL A 275 -4.90 -16.83 -23.90
CA VAL A 275 -6.23 -17.36 -24.24
C VAL A 275 -6.66 -16.95 -25.64
N HIS A 276 -6.49 -15.67 -25.99
CA HIS A 276 -6.84 -15.16 -27.32
C HIS A 276 -6.05 -15.87 -28.43
N ILE A 277 -4.73 -15.99 -28.29
CA ILE A 277 -3.88 -16.68 -29.28
C ILE A 277 -4.28 -18.15 -29.38
N THR A 278 -4.41 -18.86 -28.26
CA THR A 278 -4.66 -20.30 -28.25
C THR A 278 -6.06 -20.65 -28.75
N SER A 279 -7.09 -19.91 -28.34
CA SER A 279 -8.47 -20.11 -28.80
C SER A 279 -8.61 -19.88 -30.29
N ARG A 280 -7.96 -18.81 -30.82
CA ARG A 280 -7.98 -18.54 -32.24
C ARG A 280 -7.17 -19.55 -33.04
N PHE A 281 -6.02 -19.97 -32.54
CA PHE A 281 -5.25 -21.07 -33.12
C PHE A 281 -6.10 -22.34 -33.25
N ALA A 282 -6.80 -22.77 -32.20
CA ALA A 282 -7.69 -23.92 -32.25
C ALA A 282 -8.77 -23.77 -33.31
N LYS A 283 -9.39 -22.58 -33.43
CA LYS A 283 -10.41 -22.29 -34.46
C LYS A 283 -9.84 -22.33 -35.89
N GLN A 284 -8.58 -21.83 -36.09
CA GLN A 284 -7.92 -21.92 -37.39
C GLN A 284 -7.49 -23.37 -37.71
N LEU A 285 -6.94 -24.10 -36.74
CA LEU A 285 -6.51 -25.49 -36.93
C LEU A 285 -7.64 -26.39 -37.38
N LYS A 286 -8.86 -26.18 -36.87
CA LYS A 286 -10.07 -26.88 -37.33
C LYS A 286 -10.35 -26.66 -38.81
N LYS A 287 -10.07 -25.43 -39.34
CA LYS A 287 -10.32 -25.04 -40.74
C LYS A 287 -9.22 -25.52 -41.67
N THR A 288 -7.96 -25.27 -41.33
CA THR A 288 -6.79 -25.47 -42.22
C THR A 288 -6.21 -26.85 -42.11
N LYS A 289 -6.40 -27.54 -40.98
CA LYS A 289 -5.80 -28.85 -40.65
C LYS A 289 -4.25 -28.88 -40.70
N ASP A 290 -3.63 -27.72 -40.79
CA ASP A 290 -2.19 -27.50 -40.81
C ASP A 290 -1.79 -26.59 -39.64
N VAL A 291 -0.89 -27.06 -38.78
CA VAL A 291 -0.47 -26.36 -37.57
C VAL A 291 0.30 -25.06 -37.93
N LYS A 292 1.26 -25.14 -38.87
CA LYS A 292 2.08 -24.00 -39.25
C LYS A 292 1.24 -22.91 -39.90
N GLN A 293 0.35 -23.26 -40.81
CA GLN A 293 -0.57 -22.36 -41.47
C GLN A 293 -1.55 -21.71 -40.46
N SER A 294 -2.07 -22.52 -39.54
CA SER A 294 -3.01 -22.06 -38.51
C SER A 294 -2.38 -21.01 -37.59
N ILE A 295 -1.14 -21.22 -37.16
CA ILE A 295 -0.41 -20.27 -36.32
C ILE A 295 -0.12 -18.98 -37.10
N LYS A 296 0.33 -19.10 -38.36
CA LYS A 296 0.58 -17.93 -39.21
C LYS A 296 -0.65 -17.04 -39.37
N LEU A 297 -1.80 -17.64 -39.69
CA LEU A 297 -3.08 -16.92 -39.80
C LEU A 297 -3.54 -16.31 -38.47
N THR A 298 -3.30 -17.01 -37.36
CA THR A 298 -3.64 -16.53 -36.01
C THR A 298 -2.83 -15.29 -35.66
N ILE A 299 -1.51 -15.36 -35.77
CA ILE A 299 -0.62 -14.23 -35.44
C ILE A 299 -0.84 -13.06 -36.38
N GLN A 300 -1.02 -13.27 -37.67
CA GLN A 300 -1.32 -12.19 -38.62
C GLN A 300 -2.57 -11.40 -38.27
N LYS A 301 -3.60 -12.07 -37.73
CA LYS A 301 -4.87 -11.41 -37.37
C LYS A 301 -4.85 -10.78 -35.98
N LEU A 302 -4.18 -11.42 -35.02
CA LEU A 302 -4.16 -10.98 -33.62
C LEU A 302 -3.01 -10.02 -33.25
N ARG A 303 -1.93 -9.98 -34.04
CA ARG A 303 -0.73 -9.19 -33.73
C ARG A 303 -1.05 -7.72 -33.42
N THR A 304 -1.85 -7.10 -34.26
CA THR A 304 -2.17 -5.69 -34.13
C THR A 304 -3.08 -5.38 -32.93
N PRO A 305 -4.20 -6.10 -32.73
CA PRO A 305 -5.02 -5.93 -31.54
C PRO A 305 -4.23 -6.18 -30.24
N ILE A 306 -3.53 -7.30 -30.10
CA ILE A 306 -2.78 -7.65 -28.89
C ILE A 306 -1.66 -6.63 -28.61
N PHE A 307 -0.94 -6.15 -29.63
CA PHE A 307 0.05 -5.08 -29.44
C PHE A 307 -0.60 -3.81 -28.90
N LEU A 308 -1.74 -3.43 -29.47
CA LEU A 308 -2.42 -2.20 -29.09
C LEU A 308 -2.98 -2.28 -27.67
N THR A 309 -3.56 -3.43 -27.29
CA THR A 309 -4.06 -3.65 -25.93
C THR A 309 -2.92 -3.66 -24.91
N SER A 310 -1.84 -4.41 -25.16
CA SER A 310 -0.68 -4.42 -24.24
C SER A 310 -0.02 -3.04 -24.14
N LEU A 311 0.03 -2.26 -25.23
CA LEU A 311 0.58 -0.91 -25.23
C LEU A 311 -0.31 0.06 -24.44
N THR A 312 -1.64 0.02 -24.62
CA THR A 312 -2.57 0.88 -23.87
C THR A 312 -2.54 0.57 -22.38
N THR A 313 -2.48 -0.71 -22.02
CA THR A 313 -2.36 -1.15 -20.63
C THR A 313 -1.02 -0.72 -20.01
N ALA A 314 0.10 -0.93 -20.71
CA ALA A 314 1.40 -0.48 -20.23
C ALA A 314 1.44 1.04 -20.02
N ILE A 315 0.86 1.82 -20.92
CA ILE A 315 0.82 3.28 -20.80
C ILE A 315 -0.12 3.72 -19.68
N ALA A 316 -1.24 3.02 -19.46
CA ALA A 316 -2.12 3.29 -18.33
C ALA A 316 -1.38 3.10 -16.99
N PHE A 317 -0.54 2.07 -16.86
CA PHE A 317 0.32 1.91 -15.67
C PHE A 317 1.46 2.94 -15.64
N THR A 318 2.10 3.23 -16.76
CA THR A 318 3.16 4.26 -16.85
C THR A 318 2.65 5.64 -16.43
N SER A 319 1.36 5.95 -16.61
CA SER A 319 0.78 7.23 -16.17
C SER A 319 0.90 7.47 -14.66
N MET A 320 1.12 6.41 -13.88
CA MET A 320 1.38 6.51 -12.43
C MET A 320 2.71 7.20 -12.10
N ILE A 321 3.60 7.41 -13.06
CA ILE A 321 4.81 8.24 -12.89
C ILE A 321 4.46 9.68 -12.46
N PHE A 322 3.28 10.16 -12.81
CA PHE A 322 2.80 11.48 -12.41
C PHE A 322 2.13 11.49 -11.02
N SER A 323 2.07 10.36 -10.32
CA SER A 323 1.54 10.29 -8.96
C SER A 323 2.44 11.07 -7.99
N PRO A 324 1.88 11.81 -7.03
CA PRO A 324 2.65 12.41 -5.94
C PRO A 324 3.19 11.37 -4.95
N ILE A 325 2.74 10.12 -5.00
CA ILE A 325 3.17 9.04 -4.09
C ILE A 325 4.31 8.25 -4.76
N PRO A 326 5.56 8.30 -4.23
CA PRO A 326 6.73 7.72 -4.88
C PRO A 326 6.61 6.23 -5.21
N HIS A 327 6.10 5.42 -4.28
CA HIS A 327 5.95 3.97 -4.50
C HIS A 327 4.93 3.62 -5.59
N MET A 328 3.94 4.49 -5.87
CA MET A 328 3.03 4.31 -7.01
C MET A 328 3.75 4.51 -8.35
N MET A 329 4.76 5.39 -8.41
CA MET A 329 5.59 5.55 -9.62
C MET A 329 6.36 4.25 -9.90
N GLY A 330 7.05 3.71 -8.89
CA GLY A 330 7.78 2.43 -9.01
C GLY A 330 6.86 1.28 -9.44
N PHE A 331 5.69 1.17 -8.81
CA PHE A 331 4.66 0.20 -9.16
C PHE A 331 4.26 0.30 -10.63
N GLY A 332 3.95 1.51 -11.12
CA GLY A 332 3.54 1.74 -12.50
C GLY A 332 4.61 1.33 -13.51
N ILE A 333 5.88 1.69 -13.27
CA ILE A 333 7.02 1.34 -14.12
C ILE A 333 7.20 -0.19 -14.20
N VAL A 334 7.19 -0.87 -13.06
CA VAL A 334 7.44 -2.31 -12.97
C VAL A 334 6.33 -3.11 -13.65
N ILE A 335 5.05 -2.79 -13.39
CA ILE A 335 3.92 -3.47 -14.06
C ILE A 335 3.88 -3.16 -15.55
N SER A 336 4.15 -1.93 -15.97
CA SER A 336 4.22 -1.56 -17.38
C SER A 336 5.24 -2.42 -18.12
N PHE A 337 6.43 -2.58 -17.56
CA PHE A 337 7.43 -3.51 -18.11
C PHE A 337 6.90 -4.93 -18.14
N GLY A 338 6.27 -5.40 -17.05
CA GLY A 338 5.71 -6.75 -16.94
C GLY A 338 4.69 -7.05 -18.05
N VAL A 339 3.80 -6.11 -18.35
CA VAL A 339 2.79 -6.21 -19.43
C VAL A 339 3.46 -6.28 -20.80
N LEU A 340 4.45 -5.42 -21.07
CA LEU A 340 5.19 -5.44 -22.34
C LEU A 340 6.01 -6.72 -22.50
N TRP A 341 6.60 -7.21 -21.42
CA TRP A 341 7.32 -8.49 -21.42
C TRP A 341 6.37 -9.66 -21.65
N ALA A 342 5.21 -9.67 -21.01
CA ALA A 342 4.16 -10.66 -21.24
C ALA A 342 3.72 -10.69 -22.71
N TRP A 343 3.52 -9.52 -23.34
CA TRP A 343 3.22 -9.40 -24.78
C TRP A 343 4.33 -10.02 -25.64
N ILE A 344 5.61 -9.73 -25.36
CA ILE A 344 6.74 -10.30 -26.11
C ILE A 344 6.72 -11.83 -25.98
N VAL A 345 6.60 -12.33 -24.75
CA VAL A 345 6.61 -13.79 -24.50
C VAL A 345 5.37 -14.46 -25.12
N SER A 346 4.18 -13.89 -25.01
CA SER A 346 2.95 -14.48 -25.57
C SER A 346 2.96 -14.51 -27.10
N THR A 347 3.54 -13.50 -27.76
CA THR A 347 3.57 -13.42 -29.23
C THR A 347 4.75 -14.14 -29.88
N THR A 348 5.76 -14.52 -29.11
CA THR A 348 6.96 -15.21 -29.62
C THR A 348 7.06 -16.66 -29.11
N LEU A 349 7.05 -16.86 -27.79
CA LEU A 349 7.22 -18.18 -27.17
C LEU A 349 5.98 -19.08 -27.41
N LEU A 350 4.78 -18.55 -27.15
CA LEU A 350 3.55 -19.36 -27.25
C LEU A 350 3.33 -19.97 -28.64
N PRO A 351 3.45 -19.22 -29.77
CA PRO A 351 3.40 -19.80 -31.09
C PRO A 351 4.45 -20.88 -31.33
N SER A 352 5.67 -20.67 -30.84
CA SER A 352 6.79 -21.62 -30.95
C SER A 352 6.51 -22.92 -30.20
N LEU A 353 5.92 -22.83 -28.98
CA LEU A 353 5.52 -24.01 -28.19
C LEU A 353 4.37 -24.76 -28.86
N LEU A 354 3.36 -24.06 -29.42
CA LEU A 354 2.23 -24.69 -30.11
C LEU A 354 2.65 -25.43 -31.38
N LEU A 355 3.77 -25.01 -32.04
CA LEU A 355 4.32 -25.65 -33.24
C LEU A 355 4.93 -27.01 -32.97
N ILE A 356 5.53 -27.23 -31.80
CA ILE A 356 6.29 -28.47 -31.49
C ILE A 356 5.35 -29.66 -31.32
N LYS A 357 4.09 -29.44 -30.96
CA LYS A 357 3.13 -30.53 -30.70
C LYS A 357 2.44 -31.01 -31.95
N ASN A 358 2.33 -32.34 -32.07
CA ASN A 358 1.42 -33.02 -33.01
C ASN A 358 -0.01 -33.02 -32.43
N TRP A 359 -0.91 -32.23 -33.06
CA TRP A 359 -2.27 -32.03 -32.61
C TRP A 359 -3.20 -33.09 -33.17
N ASN A 360 -4.00 -33.77 -32.30
CA ASN A 360 -5.02 -34.68 -32.74
C ASN A 360 -6.30 -33.92 -33.11
N LEU A 361 -6.61 -33.87 -34.39
CA LEU A 361 -7.72 -33.12 -34.96
C LEU A 361 -9.12 -33.72 -34.67
N GLN A 362 -9.17 -34.98 -34.19
CA GLN A 362 -10.44 -35.67 -33.85
C GLN A 362 -10.89 -35.47 -32.40
N ALA A 363 -10.13 -34.71 -31.59
CA ALA A 363 -10.46 -34.49 -30.19
C ALA A 363 -11.76 -33.66 -30.02
N ARG A 364 -12.58 -34.01 -29.03
CA ARG A 364 -13.86 -33.35 -28.65
C ARG A 364 -13.78 -31.81 -28.43
N VAL A 365 -12.59 -31.25 -28.34
CA VAL A 365 -12.31 -29.83 -28.11
C VAL A 365 -13.04 -28.91 -29.11
N PHE A 366 -13.52 -29.41 -30.21
CA PHE A 366 -13.92 -28.62 -31.39
C PHE A 366 -15.43 -28.58 -31.68
N ASN A 367 -16.33 -29.19 -30.89
CA ASN A 367 -17.65 -29.58 -31.43
C ASN A 367 -18.92 -29.14 -30.69
N GLU A 368 -18.95 -28.14 -29.78
CA GLU A 368 -20.20 -27.75 -29.10
C GLU A 368 -20.59 -26.30 -29.22
N ASP A 369 -21.87 -26.02 -29.48
CA ASP A 369 -22.54 -24.72 -29.36
C ASP A 369 -22.49 -24.25 -27.91
N ASN A 370 -21.84 -23.14 -27.62
CA ASN A 370 -21.68 -22.62 -26.28
C ASN A 370 -22.89 -21.80 -25.84
N PHE A 371 -23.37 -21.99 -24.60
CA PHE A 371 -24.39 -21.15 -23.95
C PHE A 371 -24.06 -19.65 -24.07
N ILE A 372 -22.76 -19.30 -23.96
CA ILE A 372 -22.24 -17.93 -24.08
C ILE A 372 -22.52 -17.38 -25.48
N GLU A 373 -22.36 -18.15 -26.56
CA GLU A 373 -22.64 -17.68 -27.94
C GLU A 373 -24.14 -17.36 -28.12
N LYS A 374 -25.04 -18.14 -27.52
CA LYS A 374 -26.50 -17.87 -27.54
C LYS A 374 -26.84 -16.59 -26.77
N LEU A 375 -26.21 -16.39 -25.61
CA LEU A 375 -26.40 -15.20 -24.79
C LEU A 375 -25.93 -13.93 -25.57
N VAL A 376 -24.73 -13.97 -26.14
CA VAL A 376 -24.18 -12.89 -26.97
C VAL A 376 -25.10 -12.57 -28.14
N GLY A 377 -25.55 -13.58 -28.86
CA GLY A 377 -26.48 -13.41 -29.98
C GLY A 377 -27.80 -12.76 -29.59
N SER A 378 -28.30 -13.04 -28.39
CA SER A 378 -29.53 -12.42 -27.86
C SER A 378 -29.30 -10.96 -27.48
N ILE A 379 -28.18 -10.65 -26.80
CA ILE A 379 -27.78 -9.28 -26.45
C ILE A 379 -27.57 -8.47 -27.74
N SER A 380 -26.82 -8.98 -28.70
CA SER A 380 -26.54 -8.31 -29.97
C SER A 380 -27.81 -7.95 -30.73
N ARG A 381 -28.75 -8.88 -30.81
CA ARG A 381 -30.07 -8.65 -31.45
C ARG A 381 -30.87 -7.55 -30.73
N TYR A 382 -30.94 -7.62 -29.41
CA TYR A 382 -31.68 -6.63 -28.63
C TYR A 382 -31.10 -5.23 -28.79
N VAL A 383 -29.76 -5.12 -28.66
CA VAL A 383 -29.03 -3.84 -28.74
C VAL A 383 -29.17 -3.19 -30.12
N THR A 384 -29.00 -3.97 -31.20
CA THR A 384 -29.11 -3.44 -32.58
C THR A 384 -30.57 -3.10 -32.94
N SER A 385 -31.57 -3.83 -32.40
CA SER A 385 -32.98 -3.53 -32.64
C SER A 385 -33.52 -2.35 -31.81
N ASN A 386 -32.95 -2.09 -30.60
CA ASN A 386 -33.39 -1.04 -29.69
C ASN A 386 -32.26 -0.12 -29.20
N PRO A 387 -31.42 0.47 -30.05
CA PRO A 387 -30.21 1.16 -29.63
C PRO A 387 -30.48 2.37 -28.73
N LYS A 388 -31.56 3.14 -28.98
CA LYS A 388 -31.91 4.30 -28.13
C LYS A 388 -32.30 3.87 -26.71
N LYS A 389 -33.09 2.81 -26.56
CA LYS A 389 -33.51 2.31 -25.25
C LYS A 389 -32.31 1.76 -24.47
N THR A 390 -31.46 1.01 -25.13
CA THR A 390 -30.25 0.41 -24.52
C THR A 390 -29.28 1.50 -24.06
N LEU A 391 -29.02 2.50 -24.91
CA LEU A 391 -28.15 3.63 -24.53
C LEU A 391 -28.72 4.42 -23.37
N PHE A 392 -30.04 4.72 -23.40
CA PHE A 392 -30.69 5.47 -22.34
C PHE A 392 -30.64 4.70 -20.99
N SER A 393 -30.97 3.41 -20.98
CA SER A 393 -30.90 2.59 -19.77
C SER A 393 -29.47 2.50 -19.20
N GLY A 394 -28.47 2.34 -20.07
CA GLY A 394 -27.06 2.33 -19.67
C GLY A 394 -26.63 3.65 -19.03
N LEU A 395 -27.01 4.80 -19.65
CA LEU A 395 -26.70 6.12 -19.10
C LEU A 395 -27.41 6.38 -17.77
N VAL A 396 -28.67 5.92 -17.61
CA VAL A 396 -29.40 6.04 -16.34
C VAL A 396 -28.68 5.28 -15.23
N ILE A 397 -28.21 4.05 -15.48
CA ILE A 397 -27.46 3.27 -14.50
C ILE A 397 -26.17 3.99 -14.10
N VAL A 398 -25.42 4.52 -15.07
CA VAL A 398 -24.21 5.31 -14.83
C VAL A 398 -24.52 6.56 -14.02
N PHE A 399 -25.63 7.27 -14.34
CA PHE A 399 -26.02 8.47 -13.63
C PHE A 399 -26.43 8.18 -12.16
N ILE A 400 -27.17 7.09 -11.93
CA ILE A 400 -27.53 6.67 -10.56
C ILE A 400 -26.27 6.35 -9.75
N SER A 401 -25.27 5.73 -10.36
CA SER A 401 -24.04 5.40 -9.64
C SER A 401 -23.25 6.63 -9.16
N LEU A 402 -23.43 7.80 -9.77
CA LEU A 402 -22.81 9.06 -9.30
C LEU A 402 -23.22 9.42 -7.87
N VAL A 403 -24.39 8.98 -7.41
CA VAL A 403 -24.84 9.20 -6.02
C VAL A 403 -23.85 8.56 -5.03
N GLY A 404 -23.26 7.44 -5.40
CA GLY A 404 -22.26 6.77 -4.56
C GLY A 404 -21.00 7.60 -4.28
N PHE A 405 -20.63 8.53 -5.17
CA PHE A 405 -19.45 9.37 -4.97
C PHE A 405 -19.51 10.21 -3.69
N TRP A 406 -20.71 10.60 -3.24
CA TRP A 406 -20.89 11.36 -2.00
C TRP A 406 -20.58 10.55 -0.73
N PHE A 407 -20.55 9.24 -0.84
CA PHE A 407 -20.31 8.33 0.30
C PHE A 407 -18.89 7.77 0.33
N ILE A 408 -18.03 8.14 -0.63
CA ILE A 408 -16.64 7.69 -0.65
C ILE A 408 -15.90 8.34 0.52
N LYS A 409 -15.35 7.50 1.39
CA LYS A 409 -14.45 7.90 2.47
C LYS A 409 -13.00 7.57 2.07
N VAL A 410 -12.07 8.37 2.56
CA VAL A 410 -10.64 8.11 2.38
C VAL A 410 -10.08 7.54 3.68
N GLU A 411 -9.49 6.35 3.61
CA GLU A 411 -8.82 5.74 4.75
C GLU A 411 -7.38 5.36 4.35
N VAL A 412 -6.40 5.95 5.03
CA VAL A 412 -4.99 5.75 4.75
C VAL A 412 -4.23 5.24 5.97
N ASN A 413 -4.90 5.03 7.10
CA ASN A 413 -4.29 4.43 8.28
C ASN A 413 -3.96 2.97 8.04
N ILE A 414 -2.67 2.65 8.00
CA ILE A 414 -2.16 1.31 7.68
C ILE A 414 -2.64 0.25 8.66
N ILE A 415 -2.82 0.58 9.95
CA ILE A 415 -3.29 -0.36 10.96
C ILE A 415 -4.67 -0.90 10.59
N LYS A 416 -5.53 -0.06 10.02
CA LYS A 416 -6.86 -0.46 9.55
C LYS A 416 -6.86 -1.28 8.27
N PHE A 417 -5.74 -1.35 7.57
CA PHE A 417 -5.62 -2.21 6.38
C PHE A 417 -5.55 -3.69 6.72
N PHE A 418 -5.16 -4.04 7.94
CA PHE A 418 -5.09 -5.43 8.36
C PHE A 418 -6.45 -5.92 8.87
N LYS A 419 -6.81 -7.16 8.55
CA LYS A 419 -8.01 -7.80 9.10
C LYS A 419 -7.94 -7.90 10.61
N GLU A 420 -9.09 -7.84 11.27
CA GLU A 420 -9.19 -7.86 12.74
C GLU A 420 -8.63 -9.15 13.38
N ASP A 421 -8.57 -10.24 12.65
CA ASP A 421 -8.00 -11.52 13.08
C ASP A 421 -6.46 -11.59 12.96
N THR A 422 -5.82 -10.57 12.36
CA THR A 422 -4.36 -10.51 12.27
C THR A 422 -3.73 -10.13 13.62
N GLN A 423 -2.57 -10.72 13.91
CA GLN A 423 -1.84 -10.45 15.16
C GLN A 423 -1.50 -8.97 15.32
N ILE A 424 -1.10 -8.30 14.23
CA ILE A 424 -0.82 -6.85 14.23
C ILE A 424 -2.04 -6.08 14.74
N ARG A 425 -3.22 -6.34 14.14
CA ARG A 425 -4.45 -5.62 14.46
C ARG A 425 -4.92 -5.89 15.88
N GLN A 426 -4.90 -7.17 16.30
CA GLN A 426 -5.31 -7.57 17.65
C GLN A 426 -4.40 -6.95 18.72
N SER A 427 -3.09 -7.02 18.53
CA SER A 427 -2.13 -6.47 19.49
C SER A 427 -2.22 -4.95 19.59
N THR A 428 -2.32 -4.25 18.46
CA THR A 428 -2.48 -2.79 18.45
C THR A 428 -3.77 -2.37 19.14
N ASN A 429 -4.91 -3.00 18.81
CA ASN A 429 -6.19 -2.71 19.46
C ASN A 429 -6.14 -3.00 20.98
N PHE A 430 -5.42 -4.04 21.39
CA PHE A 430 -5.27 -4.36 22.80
C PHE A 430 -4.50 -3.26 23.53
N VAL A 431 -3.37 -2.82 22.98
CA VAL A 431 -2.55 -1.73 23.54
C VAL A 431 -3.34 -0.42 23.58
N ASP A 432 -4.05 -0.08 22.50
CA ASP A 432 -4.88 1.13 22.43
C ASP A 432 -6.01 1.18 23.47
N ASN A 433 -6.60 0.02 23.79
CA ASN A 433 -7.72 -0.04 24.74
C ASN A 433 -7.29 -0.14 26.20
N ASN A 434 -6.11 -0.68 26.48
CA ASN A 434 -5.68 -1.01 27.85
C ASN A 434 -4.47 -0.20 28.32
N MET A 435 -3.85 0.59 27.41
CA MET A 435 -2.66 1.40 27.70
C MET A 435 -2.81 2.82 27.12
N ASN A 436 -1.74 3.58 27.06
CA ASN A 436 -1.76 4.99 26.62
C ASN A 436 -1.90 5.19 25.09
N GLY A 437 -2.04 4.10 24.31
CA GLY A 437 -2.11 4.15 22.86
C GLY A 437 -0.85 3.67 22.16
N SER A 438 -0.94 3.47 20.85
CA SER A 438 0.12 2.90 20.02
C SER A 438 0.65 3.85 18.94
N MET A 439 0.04 5.03 18.80
CA MET A 439 0.44 6.08 17.84
C MET A 439 1.13 7.22 18.55
N ASN A 440 2.10 7.85 17.85
CA ASN A 440 2.79 9.04 18.33
C ASN A 440 2.31 10.28 17.57
N PHE A 441 2.14 11.37 18.33
CA PHE A 441 1.92 12.71 17.84
C PHE A 441 2.94 13.64 18.50
N ILE A 442 3.54 14.54 17.74
CA ILE A 442 4.66 15.36 18.19
C ILE A 442 4.37 16.80 17.86
N VAL A 443 4.64 17.70 18.79
CA VAL A 443 4.70 19.14 18.55
C VAL A 443 6.11 19.61 18.84
N ARG A 444 6.77 20.17 17.82
CA ARG A 444 8.05 20.86 17.92
C ARG A 444 7.79 22.29 18.35
N ALA A 445 8.53 22.78 19.33
CA ALA A 445 8.43 24.13 19.83
C ALA A 445 9.80 24.81 19.74
N ARG A 446 9.85 25.99 19.11
CA ARG A 446 11.03 26.85 18.97
C ARG A 446 10.81 28.14 19.71
N GLY A 447 11.82 28.59 20.45
CA GLY A 447 11.83 29.81 21.29
C GLY A 447 12.77 29.61 22.45
N ASP A 448 12.84 30.55 23.38
CA ASP A 448 13.59 30.38 24.63
C ASP A 448 12.71 29.75 25.70
N PHE A 449 12.97 28.46 26.06
CA PHE A 449 12.19 27.67 27.02
C PHE A 449 12.78 27.65 28.45
N ILE A 450 13.84 28.40 28.73
CA ILE A 450 14.18 28.81 30.09
C ILE A 450 13.23 29.92 30.53
N ASN A 451 12.74 30.74 29.57
CA ASN A 451 11.72 31.72 29.85
C ASN A 451 10.42 31.10 30.34
N ARG A 452 9.98 31.45 31.54
CA ARG A 452 8.79 30.90 32.19
C ARG A 452 7.52 31.09 31.39
N ASN A 453 7.36 32.24 30.70
CA ASN A 453 6.15 32.46 29.90
C ASN A 453 6.05 31.52 28.70
N ASN A 454 7.17 31.27 28.04
CA ASN A 454 7.24 30.33 26.91
C ASN A 454 7.01 28.88 27.37
N LEU A 455 7.56 28.50 28.54
CA LEU A 455 7.35 27.19 29.11
C LEU A 455 5.89 26.97 29.55
N LYS A 456 5.18 28.02 29.99
CA LYS A 456 3.73 27.97 30.24
C LYS A 456 2.91 27.70 29.00
N LEU A 457 3.32 28.16 27.82
CA LEU A 457 2.61 27.85 26.57
C LEU A 457 2.70 26.37 26.24
N ILE A 458 3.83 25.72 26.55
CA ILE A 458 3.95 24.25 26.44
C ILE A 458 2.96 23.57 27.39
N GLU A 459 2.92 24.00 28.65
CA GLU A 459 1.99 23.45 29.65
C GLU A 459 0.52 23.64 29.23
N GLU A 460 0.16 24.83 28.73
CA GLU A 460 -1.19 25.13 28.23
C GLU A 460 -1.57 24.19 27.06
N LEU A 461 -0.64 23.98 26.12
CA LEU A 461 -0.88 23.07 25.00
C LEU A 461 -1.02 21.62 25.48
N GLN A 462 -0.20 21.16 26.42
CA GLN A 462 -0.33 19.81 26.99
C GLN A 462 -1.68 19.59 27.68
N LEU A 463 -2.10 20.55 28.52
CA LEU A 463 -3.40 20.47 29.19
C LEU A 463 -4.54 20.43 28.19
N PHE A 464 -4.46 21.22 27.13
CA PHE A 464 -5.43 21.20 26.05
C PHE A 464 -5.47 19.83 25.34
N LEU A 465 -4.29 19.29 24.99
CA LEU A 465 -4.19 17.99 24.31
C LEU A 465 -4.80 16.87 25.15
N GLU A 466 -4.54 16.86 26.46
CA GLU A 466 -5.04 15.80 27.37
C GLU A 466 -6.50 15.97 27.75
N SER A 467 -7.05 17.20 27.81
CA SER A 467 -8.42 17.45 28.22
C SER A 467 -9.43 17.46 27.07
N GLU A 468 -9.05 18.00 25.91
CA GLU A 468 -9.98 18.24 24.80
C GLU A 468 -9.91 17.14 23.72
N ILE A 469 -8.86 16.32 23.72
CA ILE A 469 -8.67 15.23 22.73
C ILE A 469 -8.67 13.88 23.43
N PRO A 470 -9.83 13.20 23.52
CA PRO A 470 -9.95 11.94 24.30
C PRO A 470 -9.04 10.80 23.83
N GLU A 471 -8.59 10.88 22.59
CA GLU A 471 -7.67 9.90 21.99
C GLU A 471 -6.23 10.06 22.47
N ILE A 472 -5.84 11.26 22.95
CA ILE A 472 -4.51 11.52 23.54
C ILE A 472 -4.61 11.18 25.03
N GLN A 473 -3.87 10.16 25.43
CA GLN A 473 -3.93 9.65 26.80
C GLN A 473 -2.85 10.24 27.69
N LYS A 474 -1.71 10.59 27.11
CA LYS A 474 -0.56 11.10 27.85
C LYS A 474 0.33 11.95 26.97
N THR A 475 0.82 13.04 27.55
CA THR A 475 1.87 13.87 26.95
C THR A 475 3.11 13.91 27.84
N VAL A 476 4.26 14.17 27.23
CA VAL A 476 5.55 14.38 27.92
C VAL A 476 6.26 15.57 27.28
N SER A 477 6.71 16.49 28.09
CA SER A 477 7.44 17.69 27.62
C SER A 477 8.50 18.16 28.61
N LEU A 478 9.21 19.21 28.22
CA LEU A 478 10.16 19.91 29.10
C LEU A 478 9.48 20.46 30.37
N ALA A 479 8.21 20.91 30.26
CA ALA A 479 7.45 21.42 31.41
C ALA A 479 7.26 20.34 32.49
N ASP A 480 7.06 19.08 32.10
CA ASP A 480 6.91 17.97 33.06
C ASP A 480 8.20 17.68 33.79
N ILE A 481 9.34 17.77 33.09
CA ILE A 481 10.66 17.55 33.70
C ILE A 481 10.93 18.65 34.73
N VAL A 482 10.68 19.91 34.37
CA VAL A 482 10.87 21.04 35.27
C VAL A 482 9.98 20.99 36.49
N LYS A 483 8.66 20.68 36.32
CA LYS A 483 7.71 20.50 37.43
C LYS A 483 8.12 19.36 38.35
N LYS A 484 8.57 18.25 37.79
CA LYS A 484 9.01 17.10 38.55
C LYS A 484 10.27 17.39 39.36
N SER A 485 11.23 18.10 38.76
CA SER A 485 12.44 18.53 39.44
C SER A 485 12.11 19.52 40.58
N GLN A 486 11.28 20.52 40.34
CA GLN A 486 10.86 21.47 41.38
C GLN A 486 10.12 20.78 42.52
N TYR A 487 9.19 19.88 42.22
CA TYR A 487 8.49 19.14 43.26
C TYR A 487 9.43 18.40 44.19
N LYS A 488 10.46 17.74 43.66
CA LYS A 488 11.48 17.05 44.47
C LYS A 488 12.28 18.02 45.34
N PHE A 489 12.59 19.21 44.88
CA PHE A 489 13.29 20.23 45.69
C PHE A 489 12.44 20.76 46.85
N LEU A 490 11.11 20.89 46.64
CA LEU A 490 10.20 21.43 47.64
C LEU A 490 9.69 20.41 48.67
N VAL A 491 9.65 19.14 48.30
CA VAL A 491 9.02 18.09 49.11
C VAL A 491 9.98 16.89 49.19
N GLU A 492 10.83 16.90 50.22
CA GLU A 492 11.92 15.93 50.34
C GLU A 492 11.47 14.45 50.54
N ASP A 493 10.26 14.14 51.04
CA ASP A 493 9.92 12.79 51.42
C ASP A 493 8.46 12.29 51.26
N ASP A 494 7.49 13.08 50.84
CA ASP A 494 6.09 12.65 50.78
C ASP A 494 5.55 12.53 49.33
N ILE A 495 5.78 11.35 48.72
CA ILE A 495 5.60 11.09 47.29
C ILE A 495 4.17 10.58 46.94
N LYS A 496 3.21 10.61 47.87
CA LYS A 496 1.84 10.17 47.58
C LYS A 496 1.07 11.25 46.81
N ASN A 497 0.70 10.96 45.55
CA ASN A 497 -0.11 11.81 44.67
C ASN A 497 0.52 13.16 44.27
N TYR A 498 1.78 13.15 43.87
CA TYR A 498 2.52 14.38 43.52
C TYR A 498 1.85 15.27 42.49
N LYS A 499 1.04 14.74 41.53
CA LYS A 499 0.32 15.53 40.55
C LYS A 499 -0.87 16.31 41.12
N GLU A 500 -1.39 15.92 42.26
CA GLU A 500 -2.52 16.59 42.93
C GLU A 500 -2.08 17.63 43.96
N LEU A 501 -0.78 17.75 44.22
CA LEU A 501 -0.24 18.69 45.17
C LEU A 501 -0.02 20.08 44.55
N GLU A 502 -0.34 21.15 45.34
CA GLU A 502 -0.10 22.54 44.91
C GLU A 502 1.37 22.81 44.54
N SER A 503 2.30 22.02 45.07
CA SER A 503 3.74 22.09 44.77
C SER A 503 4.13 21.53 43.40
N TYR A 504 3.27 20.77 42.72
CA TYR A 504 3.54 20.27 41.37
C TYR A 504 3.15 21.31 40.31
N ARG A 505 3.96 22.36 40.22
CA ARG A 505 3.75 23.50 39.31
C ARG A 505 5.10 23.98 38.73
N LEU A 506 5.03 24.80 37.69
CA LEU A 506 6.23 25.44 37.18
C LEU A 506 6.82 26.42 38.20
N PRO A 507 8.16 26.55 38.27
CA PRO A 507 8.87 27.57 39.06
C PRO A 507 8.35 28.97 38.81
N ASP A 508 8.60 29.88 39.79
CA ASP A 508 8.12 31.25 39.68
C ASP A 508 9.09 32.20 38.92
N SER A 509 10.34 31.79 38.70
CA SER A 509 11.36 32.56 37.98
C SER A 509 12.13 31.71 36.98
N ASP A 510 12.75 32.37 35.98
CA ASP A 510 13.61 31.78 34.98
C ASP A 510 14.87 31.15 35.61
N ASP A 511 15.43 31.76 36.65
CA ASP A 511 16.58 31.22 37.40
C ASP A 511 16.26 29.91 38.10
N GLU A 512 15.05 29.77 38.66
CA GLU A 512 14.60 28.51 39.27
C GLU A 512 14.36 27.41 38.20
N ILE A 513 13.87 27.77 37.01
CA ILE A 513 13.75 26.85 35.89
C ILE A 513 15.12 26.31 35.47
N LEU A 514 16.09 27.26 35.30
CA LEU A 514 17.47 26.90 34.98
C LEU A 514 18.08 25.98 36.05
N PHE A 515 17.82 26.28 37.33
CA PHE A 515 18.26 25.43 38.44
C PHE A 515 17.65 24.03 38.36
N CYS A 516 16.34 23.92 38.14
CA CYS A 516 15.66 22.62 37.97
C CYS A 516 16.19 21.80 36.80
N LEU A 517 16.71 22.42 35.76
CA LEU A 517 17.26 21.75 34.57
C LEU A 517 18.74 21.39 34.72
N THR A 518 19.52 22.13 35.54
CA THR A 518 20.95 21.92 35.69
C THR A 518 21.32 20.96 36.82
N PHE A 519 20.45 20.79 37.80
CA PHE A 519 20.69 19.92 38.94
C PHE A 519 19.71 18.71 38.93
N PRO A 520 20.18 17.53 38.56
CA PRO A 520 19.35 16.32 38.65
C PRO A 520 19.01 16.05 40.11
N VAL A 521 17.72 15.99 40.39
CA VAL A 521 17.19 15.80 41.75
C VAL A 521 17.23 14.36 42.17
N ASP A 522 17.52 13.45 41.29
CA ASP A 522 17.58 12.04 41.62
C ASP A 522 18.94 11.67 42.19
N SER A 523 18.95 11.32 43.44
CA SER A 523 20.14 10.90 44.20
C SER A 523 20.78 9.59 43.68
N GLY A 524 20.45 9.13 42.57
CA GLY A 524 20.94 7.92 41.91
C GLY A 524 21.29 8.04 40.43
N ILE A 525 20.86 9.11 39.73
CA ILE A 525 21.23 9.37 38.31
C ILE A 525 22.54 10.13 38.30
N ASP A 526 23.53 9.66 37.55
CA ASP A 526 24.69 10.49 37.25
C ASP A 526 24.26 11.65 36.32
N GLN A 527 25.01 12.73 36.41
CA GLN A 527 24.71 13.98 35.67
C GLN A 527 24.69 13.73 34.15
N ASP A 528 25.53 12.84 33.64
CA ASP A 528 25.62 12.53 32.22
C ASP A 528 24.37 11.79 31.73
N SER A 529 23.84 10.85 32.51
CA SER A 529 22.59 10.14 32.18
C SER A 529 21.37 11.05 32.21
N TYR A 530 21.33 12.03 33.14
CA TYR A 530 20.26 13.02 33.19
C TYR A 530 20.29 13.95 31.97
N VAL A 531 21.45 14.50 31.63
CA VAL A 531 21.63 15.33 30.44
C VAL A 531 21.26 14.56 29.18
N LEU A 532 21.65 13.30 29.07
CA LEU A 532 21.29 12.45 27.94
C LEU A 532 19.78 12.25 27.85
N SER A 533 19.08 12.05 28.95
CA SER A 533 17.62 11.90 28.95
C SER A 533 16.89 13.19 28.59
N LEU A 534 17.41 14.35 29.04
CA LEU A 534 16.87 15.66 28.73
C LEU A 534 17.09 16.04 27.25
N SER A 535 18.23 15.67 26.67
CA SER A 535 18.55 15.94 25.25
C SER A 535 17.57 15.32 24.25
N ASN A 536 16.78 14.31 24.67
CA ASN A 536 15.76 13.70 23.83
C ASN A 536 14.46 14.53 23.73
N ILE A 537 14.32 15.54 24.58
CA ILE A 537 13.13 16.39 24.64
C ILE A 537 13.49 17.85 24.35
N ALA A 538 14.72 18.27 24.65
CA ALA A 538 15.17 19.66 24.49
C ALA A 538 16.57 19.73 23.89
N ASN A 539 16.81 20.73 23.06
CA ASN A 539 18.13 21.04 22.54
C ASN A 539 18.94 21.75 23.60
N LEU A 540 19.95 21.06 24.11
CA LEU A 540 20.81 21.55 25.21
C LEU A 540 22.10 22.24 24.73
N SER A 541 22.27 22.50 23.43
CA SER A 541 23.52 23.03 22.86
C SER A 541 23.97 24.36 23.50
N ASN A 542 23.02 25.19 23.91
CA ASN A 542 23.29 26.52 24.51
C ASN A 542 23.03 26.58 26.02
N MET A 543 22.76 25.45 26.67
CA MET A 543 22.40 25.39 28.08
C MET A 543 23.57 25.72 29.02
N TRP A 544 24.80 25.56 28.53
CA TRP A 544 26.03 25.77 29.32
C TRP A 544 26.79 27.04 28.94
N ASP A 545 26.17 27.93 28.16
CA ASP A 545 26.74 29.23 27.77
C ASP A 545 26.65 30.24 28.89
N ASN A 546 27.28 31.43 28.72
CA ASN A 546 27.21 32.53 29.70
C ASN A 546 25.79 33.07 29.90
N GLU A 547 24.97 33.01 28.86
CA GLU A 547 23.53 33.30 28.90
C GLU A 547 22.81 31.99 28.44
N PRO A 548 22.47 31.07 29.37
CA PRO A 548 21.87 29.80 29.01
C PRO A 548 20.48 29.98 28.42
N PHE A 549 20.19 29.23 27.33
CA PHE A 549 18.85 29.14 26.77
C PHE A 549 18.60 27.78 26.14
N ILE A 550 17.34 27.40 26.07
CA ILE A 550 16.87 26.22 25.32
C ILE A 550 16.05 26.73 24.15
N ASN A 551 16.63 26.67 22.95
CA ASN A 551 16.01 27.20 21.73
C ASN A 551 14.97 26.33 21.13
N GLU A 552 14.93 25.04 21.49
CA GLU A 552 14.06 24.04 20.87
C GLU A 552 13.71 22.90 21.81
N THR A 553 12.44 22.51 21.80
CA THR A 553 11.93 21.36 22.57
C THR A 553 10.79 20.65 21.81
N VAL A 554 10.45 19.44 22.25
CA VAL A 554 9.35 18.68 21.71
C VAL A 554 8.33 18.30 22.79
N ILE A 555 7.05 18.29 22.41
CA ILE A 555 5.97 17.67 23.17
C ILE A 555 5.68 16.34 22.51
N LEU A 556 5.88 15.26 23.23
CA LEU A 556 5.57 13.91 22.79
C LEU A 556 4.21 13.49 23.33
N ALA A 557 3.28 13.13 22.47
CA ALA A 557 1.94 12.67 22.85
C ALA A 557 1.73 11.24 22.37
N GLN A 558 1.25 10.39 23.26
CA GLN A 558 0.77 9.04 22.94
C GLN A 558 -0.73 9.06 22.77
N MET A 559 -1.21 8.45 21.67
CA MET A 559 -2.62 8.44 21.33
C MET A 559 -3.07 7.08 20.78
N LYS A 560 -4.36 6.86 20.86
CA LYS A 560 -5.01 5.69 20.26
C LYS A 560 -5.03 5.81 18.75
N THR A 561 -5.05 4.65 18.08
CA THR A 561 -5.27 4.58 16.64
C THR A 561 -6.65 5.14 16.26
N VAL A 562 -6.67 6.10 15.35
CA VAL A 562 -7.89 6.77 14.88
C VAL A 562 -8.11 6.56 13.39
N SER A 563 -9.33 6.84 12.91
CA SER A 563 -9.61 6.92 11.47
C SER A 563 -8.94 8.15 10.85
N THR A 564 -8.71 8.09 9.55
CA THR A 564 -8.12 9.21 8.80
C THR A 564 -8.94 10.50 8.90
N ASP A 565 -10.29 10.40 8.88
CA ASP A 565 -11.17 11.55 9.07
C ASP A 565 -10.96 12.19 10.45
N ARG A 566 -10.89 11.35 11.51
CA ARG A 566 -10.66 11.83 12.87
C ARG A 566 -9.24 12.37 13.06
N ALA A 567 -8.24 11.76 12.43
CA ALA A 567 -6.86 12.27 12.43
C ALA A 567 -6.77 13.69 11.83
N SER A 568 -7.48 13.91 10.71
CA SER A 568 -7.54 15.23 10.06
C SER A 568 -8.24 16.25 10.95
N GLU A 569 -9.35 15.88 11.60
CA GLU A 569 -10.08 16.73 12.54
C GLU A 569 -9.21 17.13 13.75
N ILE A 570 -8.51 16.15 14.36
CA ILE A 570 -7.60 16.43 15.48
C ILE A 570 -6.45 17.34 15.04
N ALA A 571 -5.85 17.09 13.87
CA ALA A 571 -4.77 17.94 13.34
C ALA A 571 -5.24 19.38 13.12
N ASP A 572 -6.47 19.61 12.66
CA ASP A 572 -7.05 20.92 12.48
C ASP A 572 -7.32 21.61 13.83
N ILE A 573 -7.87 20.92 14.81
CA ILE A 573 -8.12 21.40 16.17
C ILE A 573 -6.79 21.83 16.83
N VAL A 574 -5.75 20.99 16.74
CA VAL A 574 -4.43 21.29 17.31
C VAL A 574 -3.79 22.47 16.60
N SER A 575 -3.84 22.54 15.28
CA SER A 575 -3.29 23.67 14.51
C SER A 575 -3.97 25.00 14.93
N PHE A 576 -5.29 24.99 15.06
CA PHE A 576 -6.05 26.16 15.52
C PHE A 576 -5.65 26.61 16.95
N LYS A 577 -5.47 25.64 17.87
CA LYS A 577 -5.01 25.95 19.24
C LYS A 577 -3.58 26.51 19.23
N ILE A 578 -2.68 25.91 18.47
CA ILE A 578 -1.29 26.40 18.30
C ILE A 578 -1.31 27.85 17.82
N ASP A 579 -2.03 28.16 16.74
CA ASP A 579 -2.14 29.52 16.20
C ASP A 579 -2.71 30.51 17.26
N SER A 580 -3.64 30.04 18.09
CA SER A 580 -4.25 30.85 19.14
C SER A 580 -3.29 31.22 20.27
N ILE A 581 -2.48 30.23 20.75
CA ILE A 581 -1.58 30.46 21.90
C ILE A 581 -0.26 31.09 21.50
N THR A 582 0.19 30.94 20.24
CA THR A 582 1.45 31.54 19.76
C THR A 582 1.27 32.92 19.13
N LYS A 583 0.00 33.39 19.02
CA LYS A 583 -0.28 34.71 18.45
C LYS A 583 0.38 35.80 19.29
N ASP A 584 1.13 36.63 18.62
CA ASP A 584 1.89 37.75 19.24
C ASP A 584 2.97 37.31 20.27
N GLN A 585 3.37 36.03 20.26
CA GLN A 585 4.44 35.46 21.08
C GLN A 585 5.70 35.23 20.24
N ASP A 586 6.87 35.31 20.88
CA ASP A 586 8.17 35.02 20.25
C ASP A 586 8.48 33.48 20.33
N VAL A 587 7.51 32.66 19.98
CA VAL A 587 7.64 31.23 19.91
C VAL A 587 6.93 30.68 18.67
N HIS A 588 7.43 29.57 18.14
CA HIS A 588 6.86 28.90 16.98
C HIS A 588 6.65 27.42 17.27
N PHE A 589 5.39 26.95 17.10
CA PHE A 589 5.03 25.56 17.32
C PHE A 589 4.62 24.91 16.00
N GLU A 590 5.12 23.70 15.75
CA GLU A 590 4.84 22.92 14.56
C GLU A 590 4.44 21.51 14.92
N ALA A 591 3.26 21.07 14.48
CA ALA A 591 2.79 19.71 14.68
C ALA A 591 3.29 18.77 13.59
N THR A 592 3.68 17.54 13.96
CA THR A 592 4.09 16.46 13.05
C THR A 592 3.80 15.09 13.64
N GLY A 593 4.28 14.05 12.99
CA GLY A 593 4.04 12.66 13.39
C GLY A 593 2.94 12.01 12.57
N LEU A 594 2.63 10.76 12.93
CA LEU A 594 1.72 9.92 12.12
C LEU A 594 0.34 10.55 11.90
N LEU A 595 -0.18 11.28 12.88
CA LEU A 595 -1.47 11.99 12.77
C LEU A 595 -1.49 13.01 11.63
N VAL A 596 -0.46 13.87 11.56
CA VAL A 596 -0.35 14.91 10.52
C VAL A 596 -0.07 14.28 9.16
N PHE A 597 0.76 13.22 9.13
CA PHE A 597 0.99 12.45 7.91
C PHE A 597 -0.29 11.85 7.33
N LEU A 598 -1.17 11.30 8.15
CA LEU A 598 -2.46 10.78 7.68
C LEU A 598 -3.28 11.87 6.97
N LYS A 599 -3.32 13.08 7.52
CA LYS A 599 -4.00 14.24 6.91
C LYS A 599 -3.39 14.61 5.56
N ASP A 600 -2.08 14.76 5.49
CA ASP A 600 -1.37 15.13 4.25
C ASP A 600 -1.56 14.04 3.17
N PHE A 601 -1.54 12.77 3.58
CA PHE A 601 -1.66 11.64 2.67
C PHE A 601 -3.03 11.53 2.00
N VAL A 602 -4.11 11.95 2.66
CA VAL A 602 -5.45 12.03 2.06
C VAL A 602 -5.42 12.86 0.78
N SER A 603 -4.86 14.07 0.86
CA SER A 603 -4.75 14.97 -0.29
C SER A 603 -3.93 14.33 -1.43
N MET A 604 -2.84 13.64 -1.08
CA MET A 604 -1.99 12.95 -2.06
C MET A 604 -2.73 11.79 -2.75
N VAL A 605 -3.49 10.98 -2.00
CA VAL A 605 -4.26 9.85 -2.55
C VAL A 605 -5.33 10.33 -3.52
N VAL A 606 -6.11 11.34 -3.13
CA VAL A 606 -7.14 11.93 -4.01
C VAL A 606 -6.51 12.53 -5.27
N LYS A 607 -5.45 13.32 -5.11
CA LYS A 607 -4.73 13.93 -6.22
C LYS A 607 -4.12 12.89 -7.16
N SER A 608 -3.53 11.82 -6.61
CA SER A 608 -2.99 10.70 -7.38
C SER A 608 -4.07 10.01 -8.22
N SER A 609 -5.24 9.73 -7.62
CA SER A 609 -6.36 9.11 -8.33
C SER A 609 -6.83 9.96 -9.51
N VAL A 610 -7.02 11.28 -9.31
CA VAL A 610 -7.45 12.19 -10.36
C VAL A 610 -6.40 12.30 -11.47
N ILE A 611 -5.12 12.48 -11.12
CA ILE A 611 -4.02 12.56 -12.09
C ILE A 611 -3.96 11.27 -12.92
N SER A 612 -4.03 10.10 -12.27
CA SER A 612 -4.00 8.80 -12.95
C SER A 612 -5.15 8.64 -13.95
N ILE A 613 -6.38 9.03 -13.57
CA ILE A 613 -7.54 8.98 -14.48
C ILE A 613 -7.30 9.88 -15.69
N VAL A 614 -6.99 11.16 -15.45
CA VAL A 614 -6.84 12.16 -16.51
C VAL A 614 -5.72 11.77 -17.47
N THR A 615 -4.53 11.50 -16.95
CA THR A 615 -3.36 11.17 -17.78
C THR A 615 -3.56 9.87 -18.57
N SER A 616 -4.13 8.82 -17.95
CA SER A 616 -4.40 7.55 -18.62
C SER A 616 -5.45 7.70 -19.73
N VAL A 617 -6.56 8.40 -19.47
CA VAL A 617 -7.61 8.63 -20.48
C VAL A 617 -7.06 9.41 -21.66
N PHE A 618 -6.31 10.49 -21.42
CA PHE A 618 -5.68 11.26 -22.51
C PHE A 618 -4.68 10.42 -23.31
N ALA A 619 -3.86 9.62 -22.64
CA ALA A 619 -2.89 8.76 -23.29
C ALA A 619 -3.57 7.70 -24.18
N ILE A 620 -4.66 7.08 -23.69
CA ILE A 620 -5.43 6.11 -24.49
C ILE A 620 -6.11 6.78 -25.70
N LEU A 621 -6.75 7.94 -25.50
CA LEU A 621 -7.32 8.72 -26.60
C LEU A 621 -6.28 9.01 -27.69
N PHE A 622 -5.08 9.42 -27.27
CA PHE A 622 -3.98 9.73 -28.19
C PHE A 622 -3.49 8.49 -28.96
N ILE A 623 -3.29 7.36 -28.28
CA ILE A 623 -2.85 6.12 -28.93
C ILE A 623 -3.89 5.62 -29.92
N ILE A 624 -5.16 5.58 -29.52
CA ILE A 624 -6.23 5.11 -30.39
C ILE A 624 -6.40 6.04 -31.60
N TYR A 625 -6.26 7.36 -31.40
CA TYR A 625 -6.24 8.33 -32.51
C TYR A 625 -5.10 8.06 -33.49
N ILE A 626 -3.87 7.87 -33.01
CA ILE A 626 -2.71 7.55 -33.88
C ILE A 626 -2.98 6.28 -34.68
N PHE A 627 -3.58 5.29 -34.07
CA PHE A 627 -3.74 3.96 -34.66
C PHE A 627 -4.86 3.91 -35.68
N PHE A 628 -6.04 4.41 -35.34
CA PHE A 628 -7.20 4.42 -36.26
C PHE A 628 -7.30 5.64 -37.12
N ARG A 629 -6.54 6.71 -36.85
CA ARG A 629 -6.50 7.98 -37.54
C ARG A 629 -7.87 8.64 -37.69
N ARG A 630 -8.78 8.41 -36.75
CA ARG A 630 -10.12 8.99 -36.66
C ARG A 630 -10.43 9.37 -35.22
N THR A 631 -10.70 10.65 -34.98
CA THR A 631 -11.04 11.17 -33.64
C THR A 631 -12.29 10.51 -33.04
N LEU A 632 -13.28 10.22 -33.90
CA LEU A 632 -14.52 9.57 -33.47
C LEU A 632 -14.26 8.21 -32.79
N TRP A 633 -13.37 7.38 -33.35
CA TRP A 633 -13.02 6.07 -32.75
C TRP A 633 -12.32 6.22 -31.41
N ALA A 634 -11.46 7.22 -31.25
CA ALA A 634 -10.82 7.50 -29.98
C ALA A 634 -11.85 7.84 -28.91
N PHE A 635 -12.79 8.74 -29.18
CA PHE A 635 -13.85 9.09 -28.22
C PHE A 635 -14.78 7.92 -27.93
N LEU A 636 -15.19 7.16 -28.93
CA LEU A 636 -16.08 6.01 -28.73
C LEU A 636 -15.44 4.91 -27.88
N SER A 637 -14.13 4.69 -27.99
CA SER A 637 -13.43 3.67 -27.21
C SER A 637 -13.39 3.95 -25.70
N VAL A 638 -13.45 5.22 -25.31
CA VAL A 638 -13.34 5.63 -23.91
C VAL A 638 -14.71 5.62 -23.19
N ILE A 639 -15.84 5.62 -23.94
CA ILE A 639 -17.18 5.64 -23.34
C ILE A 639 -17.45 4.46 -22.38
N PRO A 640 -17.22 3.19 -22.75
CA PRO A 640 -17.43 2.07 -21.84
C PRO A 640 -16.50 2.13 -20.62
N LEU A 641 -15.28 2.62 -20.84
CA LEU A 641 -14.25 2.76 -19.81
C LEU A 641 -14.66 3.79 -18.74
N LEU A 642 -15.07 4.99 -19.16
CA LEU A 642 -15.57 6.02 -18.24
C LEU A 642 -16.82 5.55 -17.51
N SER A 643 -17.72 4.83 -18.20
CA SER A 643 -18.90 4.24 -17.57
C SER A 643 -18.51 3.23 -16.50
N ALA A 644 -17.54 2.36 -16.75
CA ALA A 644 -17.07 1.38 -15.78
C ALA A 644 -16.37 2.02 -14.58
N ILE A 645 -15.53 3.05 -14.80
CA ILE A 645 -14.91 3.83 -13.71
C ILE A 645 -15.99 4.45 -12.82
N THR A 646 -16.98 5.12 -13.42
CA THR A 646 -18.09 5.75 -12.68
C THR A 646 -18.88 4.70 -11.89
N LEU A 647 -19.17 3.55 -12.48
CA LEU A 647 -19.87 2.45 -11.81
C LEU A 647 -19.06 1.89 -10.64
N ASN A 648 -17.73 1.74 -10.80
CA ASN A 648 -16.86 1.23 -9.73
C ASN A 648 -16.78 2.21 -8.54
N PHE A 649 -16.51 3.49 -8.79
CA PHE A 649 -16.47 4.48 -7.71
C PHE A 649 -17.86 4.65 -7.05
N GLY A 650 -18.92 4.62 -7.86
CA GLY A 650 -20.27 4.63 -7.31
C GLY A 650 -20.55 3.43 -6.41
N LEU A 651 -20.13 2.23 -6.83
CA LEU A 651 -20.26 1.01 -6.03
C LEU A 651 -19.39 1.07 -4.76
N MET A 652 -18.16 1.61 -4.84
CA MET A 652 -17.30 1.83 -3.66
C MET A 652 -18.03 2.63 -2.60
N GLY A 653 -18.58 3.79 -2.95
CA GLY A 653 -19.30 4.63 -1.99
C GLY A 653 -20.54 3.96 -1.42
N LEU A 654 -21.35 3.29 -2.26
CA LEU A 654 -22.57 2.60 -1.83
C LEU A 654 -22.31 1.40 -0.90
N LEU A 655 -21.21 0.70 -1.09
CA LEU A 655 -20.78 -0.44 -0.26
C LEU A 655 -19.91 -0.02 0.94
N GLY A 656 -19.57 1.26 1.08
CA GLY A 656 -18.68 1.75 2.13
C GLY A 656 -17.22 1.28 1.94
N VAL A 657 -16.82 0.99 0.70
CA VAL A 657 -15.43 0.65 0.37
C VAL A 657 -14.59 1.93 0.36
N GLU A 658 -13.57 1.95 1.20
CA GLU A 658 -12.75 3.14 1.42
C GLU A 658 -11.72 3.35 0.30
N LEU A 659 -11.49 4.60 -0.06
CA LEU A 659 -10.42 5.01 -0.97
C LEU A 659 -9.11 5.10 -0.19
N SER A 660 -8.11 4.35 -0.62
CA SER A 660 -6.74 4.37 -0.09
C SER A 660 -5.73 4.49 -1.23
N HIS A 661 -4.45 4.66 -0.91
CA HIS A 661 -3.40 4.60 -1.93
C HIS A 661 -3.35 3.24 -2.66
N LEU A 662 -3.76 2.16 -1.99
CA LEU A 662 -3.89 0.83 -2.60
C LEU A 662 -5.07 0.78 -3.58
N THR A 663 -6.27 1.21 -3.16
CA THR A 663 -7.45 1.19 -4.03
C THR A 663 -7.38 2.25 -5.13
N ALA A 664 -6.56 3.30 -4.99
CA ALA A 664 -6.29 4.28 -6.03
C ALA A 664 -5.64 3.66 -7.29
N LEU A 665 -4.87 2.55 -7.15
CA LEU A 665 -4.34 1.77 -8.27
C LEU A 665 -5.44 1.24 -9.18
N LEU A 666 -6.62 0.97 -8.61
CA LEU A 666 -7.75 0.39 -9.32
C LEU A 666 -8.08 1.16 -10.60
N THR A 667 -7.97 2.48 -10.57
CA THR A 667 -8.26 3.34 -11.72
C THR A 667 -7.38 3.03 -12.92
N SER A 668 -6.06 2.95 -12.73
CA SER A 668 -5.12 2.63 -13.81
C SER A 668 -5.30 1.21 -14.33
N VAL A 669 -5.63 0.26 -13.43
CA VAL A 669 -5.90 -1.13 -13.82
C VAL A 669 -7.19 -1.23 -14.63
N ILE A 670 -8.29 -0.59 -14.21
CA ILE A 670 -9.56 -0.54 -14.95
C ILE A 670 -9.35 0.10 -16.32
N ILE A 671 -8.61 1.19 -16.38
CA ILE A 671 -8.31 1.92 -17.62
C ILE A 671 -7.49 1.04 -18.57
N GLY A 672 -6.44 0.40 -18.07
CA GLY A 672 -5.57 -0.45 -18.86
C GLY A 672 -6.29 -1.65 -19.45
N VAL A 673 -6.91 -2.46 -18.59
CA VAL A 673 -7.55 -3.73 -18.99
C VAL A 673 -8.91 -3.49 -19.64
N GLY A 674 -9.65 -2.47 -19.21
CA GLY A 674 -10.98 -2.18 -19.75
C GLY A 674 -10.96 -1.63 -21.17
N ALA A 675 -9.90 -0.94 -21.59
CA ALA A 675 -9.76 -0.43 -22.95
C ALA A 675 -9.70 -1.56 -24.00
N ASP A 676 -9.24 -2.74 -23.63
CA ASP A 676 -9.06 -3.88 -24.52
C ASP A 676 -10.36 -4.29 -25.22
N PHE A 677 -11.47 -4.35 -24.50
CA PHE A 677 -12.77 -4.73 -25.06
C PHE A 677 -13.23 -3.76 -26.14
N SER A 678 -13.07 -2.45 -25.91
CA SER A 678 -13.43 -1.43 -26.88
C SER A 678 -12.52 -1.46 -28.11
N ILE A 679 -11.22 -1.68 -27.92
CA ILE A 679 -10.22 -1.77 -29.00
C ILE A 679 -10.51 -2.97 -29.90
N HIS A 680 -10.79 -4.15 -29.32
CA HIS A 680 -11.16 -5.33 -30.06
C HIS A 680 -12.45 -5.11 -30.85
N TYR A 681 -13.47 -4.51 -30.23
CA TYR A 681 -14.74 -4.21 -30.89
C TYR A 681 -14.56 -3.27 -32.11
N ILE A 682 -13.87 -2.16 -31.93
CA ILE A 682 -13.63 -1.16 -32.99
C ILE A 682 -12.76 -1.73 -34.11
N SER A 683 -11.73 -2.52 -33.76
CA SER A 683 -10.85 -3.17 -34.72
C SER A 683 -11.61 -4.14 -35.62
N ASP A 684 -12.44 -5.01 -35.04
CA ASP A 684 -13.22 -5.97 -35.81
C ASP A 684 -14.36 -5.30 -36.59
N TYR A 685 -14.98 -4.24 -36.09
CA TYR A 685 -15.94 -3.44 -36.81
C TYR A 685 -15.31 -2.84 -38.11
N ASN A 686 -14.12 -2.25 -38.01
CA ASN A 686 -13.39 -1.75 -39.14
C ASN A 686 -12.98 -2.83 -40.16
N ASN A 687 -12.60 -4.01 -39.65
CA ASN A 687 -12.23 -5.15 -40.47
C ASN A 687 -13.45 -5.72 -41.26
N ASN A 688 -14.59 -5.78 -40.59
CA ASN A 688 -15.85 -6.24 -41.21
C ASN A 688 -16.34 -5.29 -42.31
N LEU A 689 -16.24 -3.98 -42.06
CA LEU A 689 -16.52 -2.97 -43.12
C LEU A 689 -15.57 -3.13 -44.31
N LYS A 690 -14.26 -3.29 -44.10
CA LYS A 690 -13.29 -3.51 -45.18
C LYS A 690 -13.50 -4.83 -45.94
N SER A 691 -14.09 -5.82 -45.30
CA SER A 691 -14.42 -7.11 -45.89
C SER A 691 -15.71 -7.09 -46.74
N GLY A 692 -16.39 -5.93 -46.84
CA GLY A 692 -17.58 -5.74 -47.67
C GLY A 692 -18.90 -6.16 -47.02
N ILE A 693 -18.94 -6.32 -45.68
CA ILE A 693 -20.21 -6.52 -44.96
C ILE A 693 -21.02 -5.24 -45.02
N ASP A 694 -22.33 -5.37 -45.31
CA ASP A 694 -23.25 -4.25 -45.43
C ASP A 694 -23.26 -3.41 -44.13
N GLN A 695 -23.18 -2.09 -44.32
CA GLN A 695 -23.17 -1.08 -43.23
C GLN A 695 -24.40 -1.18 -42.32
N GLN A 696 -25.51 -1.74 -42.80
CA GLN A 696 -26.72 -1.94 -41.98
C GLN A 696 -26.58 -3.09 -40.99
N THR A 697 -25.81 -4.12 -41.30
CA THR A 697 -25.68 -5.36 -40.52
C THR A 697 -24.33 -5.51 -39.86
N VAL A 698 -23.33 -4.69 -40.22
CA VAL A 698 -21.95 -4.80 -39.73
C VAL A 698 -21.85 -4.78 -38.21
N ASN A 699 -22.64 -3.93 -37.53
CA ASN A 699 -22.62 -3.81 -36.08
C ASN A 699 -23.14 -5.11 -35.38
N PHE A 700 -24.20 -5.70 -35.94
CA PHE A 700 -24.72 -6.99 -35.45
C PHE A 700 -23.69 -8.10 -35.64
N HIS A 701 -23.07 -8.18 -36.83
CA HIS A 701 -22.03 -9.18 -37.09
C HIS A 701 -20.82 -9.00 -36.17
N THR A 702 -20.36 -7.76 -36.00
CA THR A 702 -19.25 -7.45 -35.10
C THR A 702 -19.57 -7.83 -33.67
N SER A 703 -20.73 -7.39 -33.15
CA SER A 703 -21.14 -7.69 -31.77
C SER A 703 -21.24 -9.20 -31.52
N ASN A 704 -21.70 -9.97 -32.50
CA ASN A 704 -21.81 -11.42 -32.40
C ASN A 704 -20.43 -12.11 -32.48
N ASP A 705 -19.52 -11.62 -33.36
CA ASP A 705 -18.20 -12.20 -33.56
C ASP A 705 -17.23 -11.90 -32.39
N VAL A 706 -17.32 -10.70 -31.82
CA VAL A 706 -16.41 -10.23 -30.76
C VAL A 706 -16.98 -10.51 -29.36
N GLY A 707 -18.29 -10.59 -29.22
CA GLY A 707 -18.93 -10.73 -27.92
C GLY A 707 -18.53 -12.01 -27.18
N TYR A 708 -18.42 -13.15 -27.90
CA TYR A 708 -17.93 -14.38 -27.29
C TYR A 708 -16.48 -14.27 -26.78
N PRO A 709 -15.51 -13.81 -27.57
CA PRO A 709 -14.16 -13.51 -27.09
C PRO A 709 -14.11 -12.56 -25.88
N ILE A 710 -14.93 -11.50 -25.89
CA ILE A 710 -15.00 -10.53 -24.75
C ILE A 710 -15.47 -11.23 -23.47
N LEU A 711 -16.57 -12.02 -23.51
CA LEU A 711 -17.06 -12.71 -22.33
C LEU A 711 -16.09 -13.82 -21.87
N LEU A 712 -15.39 -14.46 -22.81
CA LEU A 712 -14.33 -15.42 -22.49
C LEU A 712 -13.17 -14.75 -21.75
N ASP A 713 -12.81 -13.54 -22.16
CA ASP A 713 -11.77 -12.75 -21.52
C ASP A 713 -12.19 -12.29 -20.12
N VAL A 714 -13.45 -11.88 -19.93
CA VAL A 714 -14.00 -11.62 -18.58
C VAL A 714 -13.87 -12.84 -17.69
N ALA A 715 -14.22 -14.04 -18.19
CA ALA A 715 -14.06 -15.29 -17.46
C ALA A 715 -12.58 -15.59 -17.13
N SER A 716 -11.68 -15.29 -18.07
CA SER A 716 -10.24 -15.46 -17.87
C SER A 716 -9.69 -14.47 -16.81
N ASN A 717 -10.26 -13.28 -16.75
CA ASN A 717 -9.88 -12.23 -15.79
C ASN A 717 -10.47 -12.45 -14.38
N MET A 718 -11.26 -13.52 -14.15
CA MET A 718 -11.69 -13.92 -12.79
C MET A 718 -10.51 -14.27 -11.88
N GLY A 719 -9.29 -14.38 -12.38
CA GLY A 719 -8.06 -14.47 -11.59
C GLY A 719 -7.93 -13.35 -10.54
N PHE A 720 -8.47 -12.15 -10.81
CA PHE A 720 -8.54 -11.06 -9.83
C PHE A 720 -9.30 -11.45 -8.55
N ALA A 721 -10.23 -12.38 -8.60
CA ALA A 721 -10.95 -12.88 -7.42
C ALA A 721 -10.00 -13.49 -6.36
N ALA A 722 -8.80 -13.90 -6.74
CA ALA A 722 -7.80 -14.36 -5.77
C ALA A 722 -7.46 -13.29 -4.73
N LEU A 723 -7.47 -12.01 -5.11
CA LEU A 723 -7.20 -10.89 -4.20
C LEU A 723 -8.22 -10.77 -3.06
N LEU A 724 -9.45 -11.32 -3.22
CA LEU A 724 -10.47 -11.37 -2.16
C LEU A 724 -10.01 -12.17 -0.92
N PHE A 725 -8.98 -13.00 -1.05
CA PHE A 725 -8.46 -13.83 0.03
C PHE A 725 -7.25 -13.22 0.75
N SER A 726 -6.85 -12.00 0.41
CA SER A 726 -5.76 -11.29 1.08
C SER A 726 -6.06 -11.05 2.57
N ALA A 727 -5.02 -11.04 3.40
CA ALA A 727 -5.08 -10.57 4.79
C ALA A 727 -5.17 -9.03 4.87
N ILE A 728 -4.99 -8.33 3.74
CA ILE A 728 -4.97 -6.88 3.62
C ILE A 728 -6.29 -6.41 3.00
N ILE A 729 -7.10 -5.69 3.77
CA ILE A 729 -8.46 -5.28 3.40
C ILE A 729 -8.52 -4.49 2.08
N PRO A 730 -7.69 -3.45 1.84
CA PRO A 730 -7.73 -2.75 0.56
C PRO A 730 -7.42 -3.63 -0.66
N ILE A 731 -6.60 -4.67 -0.50
CA ILE A 731 -6.33 -5.64 -1.57
C ILE A 731 -7.57 -6.51 -1.85
N ASN A 732 -8.33 -6.87 -0.81
CA ASN A 732 -9.62 -7.55 -1.01
C ASN A 732 -10.58 -6.67 -1.82
N TYR A 733 -10.65 -5.38 -1.51
CA TYR A 733 -11.46 -4.41 -2.24
C TYR A 733 -11.04 -4.34 -3.71
N ILE A 734 -9.73 -4.28 -3.99
CA ILE A 734 -9.20 -4.32 -5.36
C ILE A 734 -9.71 -5.57 -6.08
N GLY A 735 -9.65 -6.75 -5.45
CA GLY A 735 -10.09 -8.01 -6.04
C GLY A 735 -11.57 -7.97 -6.47
N GLY A 736 -12.46 -7.57 -5.58
CA GLY A 736 -13.89 -7.48 -5.85
C GLY A 736 -14.25 -6.42 -6.90
N LEU A 737 -13.65 -5.24 -6.77
CA LEU A 737 -13.88 -4.12 -7.69
C LEU A 737 -13.30 -4.39 -9.08
N MET A 738 -12.20 -5.12 -9.21
CA MET A 738 -11.64 -5.53 -10.51
C MET A 738 -12.54 -6.53 -11.23
N VAL A 739 -13.06 -7.52 -10.50
CA VAL A 739 -14.06 -8.46 -11.08
C VAL A 739 -15.27 -7.68 -11.58
N PHE A 740 -15.78 -6.74 -10.78
CA PHE A 740 -16.91 -5.88 -11.18
C PHE A 740 -16.54 -4.97 -12.36
N ALA A 741 -15.32 -4.44 -12.39
CA ALA A 741 -14.83 -3.62 -13.50
C ALA A 741 -14.80 -4.40 -14.82
N MET A 742 -14.33 -5.65 -14.82
CA MET A 742 -14.29 -6.48 -16.02
C MET A 742 -15.71 -6.74 -16.55
N ILE A 743 -16.64 -7.05 -15.64
CA ILE A 743 -18.05 -7.27 -15.99
C ILE A 743 -18.66 -5.96 -16.54
N SER A 744 -18.53 -4.85 -15.82
CA SER A 744 -19.15 -3.57 -16.20
C SER A 744 -18.58 -3.02 -17.52
N THR A 745 -17.27 -3.14 -17.76
CA THR A 745 -16.63 -2.68 -19.02
C THR A 745 -17.05 -3.53 -20.21
N SER A 746 -17.12 -4.87 -20.05
CA SER A 746 -17.56 -5.77 -21.10
C SER A 746 -19.02 -5.53 -21.48
N PHE A 747 -19.91 -5.41 -20.49
CA PHE A 747 -21.30 -5.03 -20.73
C PHE A 747 -21.42 -3.63 -21.32
N GLY A 748 -20.65 -2.66 -20.86
CA GLY A 748 -20.59 -1.30 -21.42
C GLY A 748 -20.19 -1.33 -22.91
N THR A 749 -19.22 -2.17 -23.29
CA THR A 749 -18.80 -2.35 -24.67
C THR A 749 -19.89 -2.98 -25.53
N LEU A 750 -20.51 -4.09 -25.06
CA LEU A 750 -21.52 -4.81 -25.81
C LEU A 750 -22.87 -4.08 -25.84
N THR A 751 -23.14 -3.15 -24.94
CA THR A 751 -24.40 -2.40 -24.86
C THR A 751 -24.22 -0.92 -25.22
N ILE A 752 -23.50 -0.14 -24.42
CA ILE A 752 -23.38 1.32 -24.61
C ILE A 752 -22.60 1.66 -25.88
N LEU A 753 -21.41 1.06 -26.08
CA LEU A 753 -20.60 1.31 -27.27
C LEU A 753 -21.31 0.80 -28.53
N SER A 754 -21.81 -0.42 -28.53
CA SER A 754 -22.53 -1.02 -29.65
C SER A 754 -23.77 -0.20 -30.05
N SER A 755 -24.59 0.24 -29.04
CA SER A 755 -25.73 1.14 -29.30
C SER A 755 -25.32 2.47 -29.87
N THR A 756 -24.22 3.07 -29.36
CA THR A 756 -23.72 4.35 -29.84
C THR A 756 -23.23 4.24 -31.29
N ILE A 757 -22.51 3.18 -31.63
CA ILE A 757 -22.07 2.90 -33.01
C ILE A 757 -23.29 2.71 -33.94
N GLU A 758 -24.33 1.97 -33.48
CA GLU A 758 -25.56 1.76 -34.27
C GLU A 758 -26.26 3.08 -34.59
N LEU A 759 -26.32 4.02 -33.62
CA LEU A 759 -26.92 5.33 -33.80
C LEU A 759 -26.06 6.24 -34.72
N LEU A 760 -24.76 6.08 -34.68
CA LEU A 760 -23.80 6.91 -35.43
C LEU A 760 -23.37 6.27 -36.76
N LYS A 761 -23.89 5.10 -37.14
CA LYS A 761 -23.44 4.33 -38.33
C LYS A 761 -23.41 5.12 -39.63
N LYS A 762 -24.25 6.15 -39.79
CA LYS A 762 -24.23 7.05 -40.98
C LYS A 762 -23.05 8.03 -40.98
N LYS A 763 -22.39 8.28 -39.82
CA LYS A 763 -21.24 9.18 -39.68
C LYS A 763 -19.91 8.43 -39.63
N ILE A 764 -19.97 7.14 -39.39
CA ILE A 764 -18.85 6.20 -39.37
C ILE A 764 -18.61 5.63 -40.78
#